data_198c4060b94120938da39712260d6955
#
_entry.id   198c4060b94120938da39712260d6955
#
_cell.length_a   1.000
_cell.length_b   1.000
_cell.length_c   1.000
_cell.angle_alpha   90.00
_cell.angle_beta   90.00
_cell.angle_gamma   90.00
#
_symmetry.space_group_name_H-M   'P 1'
#
loop_
_entity.id
_entity.type
_entity.pdbx_description
1 polymer ?
#
loop_
_entity_poly.entity_id
_entity_poly.type
_entity_poly.pdbx_seq_one_letter_code
_entity_poly.pdbx_strand_id
1 'polypeptide(L)'
;MTWLLAITTMSAFAQQATVTGPDSFLKVNVSVKQGIPVYSVTYKDKTILEDSPLGFIANVGDFSRDMTFTGQKENKIDKTYTQDRIKQSQIHYQANELTCTFTNKEKKNINIIFRVSNNDIAFRYEMPKYGDTGSIVIEKETTGFDFPSFTTTFLCPQSDAMIGWKRTKPSYEEEYKTDAPMNVRSQYGHGYTFPCLFHVGENGWALISETGVDSKYCGSHLSDATTDGLYTLAFPMPEENNGNGTASPGLALPGSTPWRTITVGENLKPIVETTIPWDVVEPLYPTEHTYKMGRGTWSWILWQDGSINFDDQKKYVDLAAAMGYEYVLIDNWWDTNIGRERMKDFIDYAHSKNVDVFLWYSSSGYWNDIVQGPTNYMDNPIIRKKEMKWLHNIGVKGIKVDFFGGDKQETMRLYEAILSDADDNGLMVIFHGCTLPRGWERMYPNYVGSEAVLASENLIFQQHFCDEEAFNACLHPFIRNTIGCMEFGGTFLNKRLNRNNDGGSIRKTTDVFQLATAVLFQNPIQNFALAPNNLTDAPQVCLDFMKQVPTTWDETRFIDGYPGKYVVLARRHADQWYIAGINAQKEPLKLKLNLPMCTKGDKVMLYQDDKKLNPHAEEITLKKNDEVSITMQAEGGFLLVK
;
A
#
# COMPACT_ATOMS: atom_id res chain seq x y z
N MET A 1 13.80 37.51 67.54
CA MET A 1 14.51 37.13 66.29
C MET A 1 13.68 36.05 65.62
N THR A 2 12.76 36.45 64.71
CA THR A 2 11.78 35.58 64.08
C THR A 2 12.30 35.29 62.69
N TRP A 3 12.59 34.01 62.39
CA TRP A 3 13.01 33.59 61.09
C TRP A 3 11.76 33.34 60.23
N LEU A 4 11.56 34.11 59.14
CA LEU A 4 10.59 33.85 58.10
C LEU A 4 11.19 32.79 57.14
N LEU A 5 10.59 31.60 57.10
CA LEU A 5 10.87 30.60 56.08
C LEU A 5 10.11 31.01 54.81
N ALA A 6 10.81 31.46 53.80
CA ALA A 6 10.25 31.67 52.46
C ALA A 6 10.13 30.31 51.79
N ILE A 7 8.90 29.78 51.68
CA ILE A 7 8.57 28.61 50.85
C ILE A 7 8.46 29.12 49.42
N THR A 8 9.51 28.92 48.63
CA THR A 8 9.44 29.08 47.17
C THR A 8 8.70 27.87 46.59
N THR A 9 7.41 28.05 46.31
CA THR A 9 6.65 27.12 45.45
C THR A 9 7.22 27.23 44.06
N MET A 10 8.09 26.29 43.65
CA MET A 10 8.40 26.06 42.26
C MET A 10 7.12 25.53 41.60
N SER A 11 6.41 26.38 40.87
CA SER A 11 5.39 25.96 39.90
C SER A 11 6.12 25.12 38.85
N ALA A 12 5.97 23.80 38.92
CA ALA A 12 6.34 22.93 37.82
C ALA A 12 5.41 23.27 36.65
N PHE A 13 5.85 24.15 35.76
CA PHE A 13 5.25 24.23 34.43
C PHE A 13 5.38 22.84 33.81
N ALA A 14 4.26 22.21 33.53
CA ALA A 14 4.25 21.00 32.72
C ALA A 14 4.98 21.32 31.40
N GLN A 15 6.15 20.69 31.19
CA GLN A 15 6.91 20.90 30.00
C GLN A 15 6.08 20.33 28.84
N GLN A 16 5.66 21.20 27.95
CA GLN A 16 4.81 20.91 26.80
C GLN A 16 5.47 21.52 25.56
N ALA A 17 5.44 20.78 24.46
CA ALA A 17 5.88 21.25 23.17
C ALA A 17 4.73 21.14 22.15
N THR A 18 4.73 22.02 21.16
CA THR A 18 3.72 22.02 20.10
C THR A 18 4.41 22.20 18.75
N VAL A 19 4.00 21.43 17.77
CA VAL A 19 4.37 21.62 16.37
C VAL A 19 3.13 21.66 15.49
N THR A 20 3.15 22.55 14.49
CA THR A 20 2.04 22.71 13.54
C THR A 20 2.53 22.47 12.12
N GLY A 21 1.62 22.11 11.23
CA GLY A 21 1.88 22.18 9.80
C GLY A 21 2.18 23.62 9.33
N PRO A 22 2.75 23.82 8.15
CA PRO A 22 3.06 25.16 7.62
C PRO A 22 1.86 26.11 7.56
N ASP A 23 0.65 25.59 7.30
CA ASP A 23 -0.61 26.37 7.30
C ASP A 23 -1.23 26.56 8.70
N SER A 24 -0.65 25.95 9.73
CA SER A 24 -1.07 25.99 11.13
C SER A 24 -2.41 25.30 11.46
N PHE A 25 -3.01 24.57 10.55
CA PHE A 25 -4.27 23.85 10.81
C PHE A 25 -4.07 22.53 11.52
N LEU A 26 -3.06 21.75 11.11
CA LEU A 26 -2.71 20.50 11.78
C LEU A 26 -1.74 20.79 12.91
N LYS A 27 -2.06 20.31 14.11
CA LYS A 27 -1.28 20.59 15.33
C LYS A 27 -1.06 19.34 16.14
N VAL A 28 0.17 19.13 16.59
CA VAL A 28 0.56 18.07 17.52
C VAL A 28 1.04 18.72 18.80
N ASN A 29 0.41 18.36 19.93
CA ASN A 29 0.87 18.75 21.26
C ASN A 29 1.53 17.55 21.93
N VAL A 30 2.72 17.74 22.50
CA VAL A 30 3.49 16.70 23.17
C VAL A 30 3.72 17.11 24.62
N SER A 31 3.47 16.21 25.56
CA SER A 31 3.63 16.47 26.99
C SER A 31 3.97 15.21 27.78
N VAL A 32 4.16 15.35 29.10
CA VAL A 32 4.26 14.20 30.00
C VAL A 32 3.10 14.26 30.99
N LYS A 33 2.31 13.18 31.06
CA LYS A 33 1.24 13.00 32.04
C LYS A 33 1.55 11.84 32.97
N GLN A 34 1.73 12.13 34.26
CA GLN A 34 2.07 11.11 35.27
C GLN A 34 3.30 10.23 34.89
N GLY A 35 4.31 10.87 34.29
CA GLY A 35 5.53 10.18 33.86
C GLY A 35 5.42 9.44 32.52
N ILE A 36 4.26 9.50 31.84
CA ILE A 36 4.03 8.89 30.50
C ILE A 36 4.14 10.00 29.46
N PRO A 37 5.03 9.88 28.45
CA PRO A 37 5.00 10.76 27.30
C PRO A 37 3.69 10.55 26.53
N VAL A 38 3.01 11.64 26.19
CA VAL A 38 1.75 11.60 25.42
C VAL A 38 1.77 12.65 24.32
N TYR A 39 0.99 12.41 23.28
CA TYR A 39 0.71 13.40 22.24
C TYR A 39 -0.79 13.46 21.97
N SER A 40 -1.25 14.60 21.48
CA SER A 40 -2.61 14.75 20.96
C SER A 40 -2.58 15.47 19.62
N VAL A 41 -3.60 15.25 18.80
CA VAL A 41 -3.70 15.82 17.44
C VAL A 41 -4.99 16.59 17.29
N THR A 42 -4.88 17.84 16.82
CA THR A 42 -6.03 18.65 16.41
C THR A 42 -5.86 19.12 14.97
N TYR A 43 -6.97 19.21 14.25
CA TYR A 43 -7.02 19.77 12.91
C TYR A 43 -8.12 20.83 12.84
N LYS A 44 -7.75 22.08 12.52
CA LYS A 44 -8.66 23.24 12.57
C LYS A 44 -9.41 23.31 13.90
N ASP A 45 -8.67 23.17 14.99
CA ASP A 45 -9.14 23.16 16.38
C ASP A 45 -10.15 22.04 16.76
N LYS A 46 -10.37 21.06 15.89
CA LYS A 46 -11.14 19.84 16.18
C LYS A 46 -10.22 18.71 16.59
N THR A 47 -10.59 17.95 17.62
CA THR A 47 -9.81 16.81 18.11
C THR A 47 -9.88 15.65 17.14
N ILE A 48 -8.71 15.19 16.70
CA ILE A 48 -8.54 13.97 15.89
C ILE A 48 -8.06 12.81 16.76
N LEU A 49 -7.03 13.04 17.56
CA LEU A 49 -6.56 12.10 18.59
C LEU A 49 -6.54 12.80 19.94
N GLU A 50 -7.05 12.11 20.93
CA GLU A 50 -6.93 12.47 22.34
C GLU A 50 -5.51 12.15 22.84
N ASP A 51 -5.26 12.25 24.15
CA ASP A 51 -3.93 12.01 24.71
C ASP A 51 -3.46 10.57 24.52
N SER A 52 -2.69 10.34 23.49
CA SER A 52 -2.19 9.05 23.04
C SER A 52 -0.80 8.78 23.61
N PRO A 53 -0.54 7.63 24.23
CA PRO A 53 0.76 7.32 24.82
C PRO A 53 1.85 7.16 23.78
N LEU A 54 3.09 7.47 24.18
CA LEU A 54 4.32 7.29 23.42
C LEU A 54 5.31 6.47 24.25
N GLY A 55 6.25 5.81 23.58
CA GLY A 55 7.34 5.10 24.21
C GLY A 55 7.49 3.65 23.78
N PHE A 56 8.45 2.99 24.41
CA PHE A 56 8.72 1.57 24.17
C PHE A 56 9.46 0.97 25.38
N ILE A 57 9.42 -0.36 25.46
CA ILE A 57 10.18 -1.17 26.43
C ILE A 57 11.25 -1.93 25.65
N ALA A 58 12.47 -1.91 26.15
CA ALA A 58 13.61 -2.57 25.53
C ALA A 58 14.52 -3.22 26.56
N ASN A 59 15.40 -4.10 26.10
CA ASN A 59 16.40 -4.77 26.96
C ASN A 59 17.37 -3.81 27.66
N VAL A 60 17.42 -2.54 27.25
CA VAL A 60 18.28 -1.49 27.85
C VAL A 60 17.52 -0.57 28.78
N GLY A 61 16.19 -0.68 28.92
CA GLY A 61 15.38 0.12 29.84
C GLY A 61 13.94 0.31 29.36
N ASP A 62 13.12 0.86 30.26
CA ASP A 62 11.74 1.25 29.99
C ASP A 62 11.69 2.75 29.63
N PHE A 63 11.17 3.06 28.46
CA PHE A 63 11.01 4.42 27.94
C PHE A 63 9.54 4.79 27.73
N SER A 64 8.62 4.04 28.38
CA SER A 64 7.18 4.27 28.31
C SER A 64 6.60 4.93 29.55
N ARG A 65 7.33 4.95 30.65
CA ARG A 65 6.90 5.49 31.94
C ARG A 65 8.08 6.05 32.75
N ASP A 66 7.78 6.79 33.81
CA ASP A 66 8.77 7.49 34.62
C ASP A 66 9.71 8.38 33.79
N MET A 67 9.16 8.93 32.69
CA MET A 67 9.87 9.78 31.76
C MET A 67 9.76 11.25 32.18
N THR A 68 10.80 11.99 31.89
CA THR A 68 10.86 13.45 32.06
C THR A 68 11.17 14.09 30.73
N PHE A 69 10.43 15.11 30.35
CA PHE A 69 10.73 15.95 29.19
C PHE A 69 11.93 16.83 29.51
N THR A 70 13.04 16.69 28.79
CA THR A 70 14.31 17.35 29.10
C THR A 70 14.81 18.32 28.05
N GLY A 71 14.22 18.34 26.88
CA GLY A 71 14.61 19.27 25.82
C GLY A 71 13.76 19.20 24.56
N GLN A 72 13.84 20.25 23.75
CA GLN A 72 13.25 20.29 22.43
C GLN A 72 14.13 21.02 21.44
N LYS A 73 13.96 20.68 20.16
CA LYS A 73 14.59 21.35 19.03
C LYS A 73 13.60 21.42 17.89
N GLU A 74 13.54 22.56 17.23
CA GLU A 74 12.70 22.78 16.05
C GLU A 74 13.56 22.90 14.80
N ASN A 75 12.99 22.48 13.66
CA ASN A 75 13.59 22.58 12.35
C ASN A 75 12.48 22.76 11.28
N LYS A 76 12.85 23.09 10.07
CA LYS A 76 11.94 23.11 8.91
C LYS A 76 12.48 22.19 7.82
N ILE A 77 11.58 21.46 7.22
CA ILE A 77 11.87 20.62 6.07
C ILE A 77 11.24 21.29 4.84
N ASP A 78 12.05 21.44 3.82
CA ASP A 78 11.61 21.93 2.49
C ASP A 78 12.46 21.22 1.45
N LYS A 79 11.88 20.24 0.77
CA LYS A 79 12.57 19.44 -0.23
C LYS A 79 11.68 19.09 -1.42
N THR A 80 12.29 19.01 -2.59
CA THR A 80 11.66 18.48 -3.79
C THR A 80 12.32 17.18 -4.21
N TYR A 81 11.54 16.28 -4.75
CA TYR A 81 12.05 15.07 -5.38
C TYR A 81 11.11 14.58 -6.48
N THR A 82 11.63 13.73 -7.36
CA THR A 82 10.88 13.12 -8.44
C THR A 82 10.66 11.64 -8.17
N GLN A 83 9.57 11.11 -8.69
CA GLN A 83 9.22 9.69 -8.58
C GLN A 83 8.34 9.29 -9.78
N ASP A 84 8.58 8.13 -10.36
CA ASP A 84 7.86 7.63 -11.55
C ASP A 84 6.90 6.48 -11.28
N ARG A 85 6.79 6.03 -10.01
CA ARG A 85 6.07 4.82 -9.62
C ARG A 85 4.97 5.03 -8.60
N ILE A 86 4.67 6.27 -8.27
CA ILE A 86 3.61 6.63 -7.33
C ILE A 86 2.61 7.60 -7.97
N LYS A 87 1.66 8.06 -7.19
CA LYS A 87 0.53 8.91 -7.60
C LYS A 87 0.90 10.33 -8.08
N GLN A 88 2.15 10.76 -7.88
CA GLN A 88 2.68 12.03 -8.34
C GLN A 88 4.12 11.86 -8.82
N SER A 89 4.51 12.56 -9.91
CA SER A 89 5.87 12.50 -10.41
C SER A 89 6.78 13.60 -9.87
N GLN A 90 6.21 14.73 -9.44
CA GLN A 90 6.93 15.87 -8.86
C GLN A 90 6.36 16.15 -7.47
N ILE A 91 7.17 16.02 -6.45
CA ILE A 91 6.74 16.22 -5.07
C ILE A 91 7.52 17.36 -4.44
N HIS A 92 6.81 18.30 -3.81
CA HIS A 92 7.35 19.33 -2.96
C HIS A 92 6.87 19.12 -1.54
N TYR A 93 7.73 18.56 -0.70
CA TYR A 93 7.42 18.24 0.70
C TYR A 93 7.88 19.35 1.62
N GLN A 94 6.94 19.95 2.34
CA GLN A 94 7.19 20.98 3.36
C GLN A 94 6.60 20.52 4.69
N ALA A 95 7.39 20.59 5.75
CA ALA A 95 6.98 20.23 7.12
C ALA A 95 7.76 21.02 8.16
N ASN A 96 7.14 21.25 9.31
CA ASN A 96 7.85 21.66 10.50
C ASN A 96 8.25 20.41 11.30
N GLU A 97 9.47 20.38 11.79
CA GLU A 97 10.03 19.26 12.55
C GLU A 97 10.26 19.69 14.01
N LEU A 98 9.76 18.85 14.93
CA LEU A 98 9.99 18.99 16.37
C LEU A 98 10.67 17.73 16.87
N THR A 99 11.84 17.88 17.49
CA THR A 99 12.50 16.83 18.24
C THR A 99 12.28 17.07 19.73
N CYS A 100 11.63 16.12 20.42
CA CYS A 100 11.43 16.12 21.86
C CYS A 100 12.39 15.12 22.52
N THR A 101 13.19 15.55 23.48
CA THR A 101 14.07 14.68 24.23
C THR A 101 13.45 14.32 25.58
N PHE A 102 13.39 13.01 25.84
CA PHE A 102 12.89 12.45 27.09
C PHE A 102 13.99 11.66 27.80
N THR A 103 14.01 11.71 29.13
CA THR A 103 14.97 11.00 29.97
C THR A 103 14.21 10.09 30.93
N ASN A 104 14.58 8.80 30.99
CA ASN A 104 13.98 7.85 31.91
C ASN A 104 14.64 7.93 33.31
N LYS A 105 14.13 7.18 34.28
CA LYS A 105 14.67 7.16 35.66
C LYS A 105 16.15 6.70 35.76
N GLU A 106 16.61 5.94 34.76
CA GLU A 106 18.01 5.47 34.64
C GLU A 106 18.93 6.49 33.97
N LYS A 107 18.45 7.71 33.70
CA LYS A 107 19.18 8.78 33.01
C LYS A 107 19.55 8.46 31.56
N LYS A 108 18.81 7.57 30.91
CA LYS A 108 18.93 7.28 29.48
C LYS A 108 17.95 8.15 28.69
N ASN A 109 18.43 8.72 27.61
CA ASN A 109 17.65 9.62 26.76
C ASN A 109 17.11 8.89 25.52
N ILE A 110 15.94 9.30 25.09
CA ILE A 110 15.42 9.06 23.73
C ILE A 110 14.97 10.37 23.11
N ASN A 111 15.01 10.45 21.79
CA ASN A 111 14.36 11.51 21.03
C ASN A 111 13.10 10.97 20.35
N ILE A 112 12.05 11.76 20.38
CA ILE A 112 10.86 11.53 19.55
C ILE A 112 10.81 12.67 18.55
N ILE A 113 10.88 12.34 17.26
CA ILE A 113 10.88 13.31 16.17
C ILE A 113 9.51 13.32 15.53
N PHE A 114 8.89 14.49 15.44
CA PHE A 114 7.65 14.73 14.71
C PHE A 114 7.95 15.61 13.48
N ARG A 115 7.46 15.20 12.32
CA ARG A 115 7.37 16.01 11.10
C ARG A 115 5.92 16.23 10.78
N VAL A 116 5.49 17.49 10.72
CA VAL A 116 4.10 17.87 10.52
C VAL A 116 4.00 18.72 9.26
N SER A 117 3.36 18.18 8.22
CA SER A 117 2.96 18.91 7.01
C SER A 117 1.54 19.47 7.19
N ASN A 118 0.92 19.97 6.12
CA ASN A 118 -0.44 20.52 6.23
C ASN A 118 -1.51 19.48 6.59
N ASN A 119 -1.30 18.23 6.17
CA ASN A 119 -2.24 17.14 6.40
C ASN A 119 -1.61 15.87 6.98
N ASP A 120 -0.28 15.82 7.11
CA ASP A 120 0.39 14.60 7.52
C ASP A 120 1.29 14.81 8.74
N ILE A 121 1.32 13.81 9.59
CA ILE A 121 2.24 13.67 10.70
C ILE A 121 3.04 12.41 10.45
N ALA A 122 4.37 12.51 10.54
CA ALA A 122 5.25 11.35 10.67
C ALA A 122 6.05 11.49 11.94
N PHE A 123 6.15 10.42 12.75
CA PHE A 123 6.98 10.43 13.94
C PHE A 123 7.73 9.12 14.12
N ARG A 124 8.88 9.19 14.80
CA ARG A 124 9.71 8.02 15.13
C ARG A 124 10.53 8.26 16.38
N TYR A 125 11.05 7.17 16.93
CA TYR A 125 12.00 7.21 18.04
C TYR A 125 13.42 7.17 17.50
N GLU A 126 14.30 7.98 18.08
CA GLU A 126 15.74 7.90 17.88
C GLU A 126 16.44 7.61 19.21
N MET A 127 17.30 6.60 19.18
CA MET A 127 18.05 6.14 20.33
C MET A 127 19.53 6.41 20.12
N PRO A 128 20.19 7.13 21.05
CA PRO A 128 21.64 7.28 21.03
C PRO A 128 22.33 6.00 21.49
N LYS A 129 23.63 5.97 21.42
CA LYS A 129 24.42 4.91 22.08
C LYS A 129 24.36 5.08 23.60
N TYR A 130 24.11 3.98 24.32
CA TYR A 130 24.05 3.97 25.78
C TYR A 130 25.36 3.37 26.36
N GLY A 131 26.32 4.23 26.72
CA GLY A 131 27.64 3.78 27.20
C GLY A 131 28.33 2.91 26.14
N ASP A 132 28.70 1.69 26.52
CA ASP A 132 29.32 0.72 25.60
C ASP A 132 28.34 -0.16 24.85
N THR A 133 27.01 -0.02 25.08
CA THR A 133 25.97 -0.79 24.41
C THR A 133 25.81 -0.34 22.97
N GLY A 134 26.12 -1.23 22.03
CA GLY A 134 26.07 -0.98 20.60
C GLY A 134 24.80 -1.48 19.90
N SER A 135 23.86 -2.05 20.66
CA SER A 135 22.61 -2.59 20.11
C SER A 135 21.48 -2.55 21.14
N ILE A 136 20.24 -2.62 20.63
CA ILE A 136 19.02 -2.63 21.42
C ILE A 136 18.04 -3.65 20.81
N VAL A 137 17.27 -4.32 21.66
CA VAL A 137 16.10 -5.12 21.26
C VAL A 137 14.87 -4.43 21.86
N ILE A 138 13.94 -4.04 21.00
CA ILE A 138 12.66 -3.44 21.41
C ILE A 138 11.66 -4.57 21.63
N GLU A 139 11.25 -4.76 22.88
CA GLU A 139 10.35 -5.85 23.28
C GLU A 139 8.88 -5.49 23.00
N LYS A 140 8.54 -4.20 23.18
CA LYS A 140 7.20 -3.67 22.96
C LYS A 140 7.28 -2.17 22.66
N GLU A 141 6.55 -1.72 21.66
CA GLU A 141 6.28 -0.30 21.44
C GLU A 141 4.90 0.05 22.04
N THR A 142 4.84 1.09 22.87
CA THR A 142 3.62 1.50 23.58
C THR A 142 2.91 2.66 22.88
N THR A 143 3.36 3.03 21.69
CA THR A 143 2.72 4.04 20.86
C THR A 143 1.24 3.74 20.70
N GLY A 144 0.41 4.71 21.05
CA GLY A 144 -1.04 4.60 20.98
C GLY A 144 -1.66 5.62 20.05
N PHE A 145 -2.93 5.37 19.74
CA PHE A 145 -3.81 6.19 18.94
C PHE A 145 -5.18 6.19 19.60
N ASP A 146 -5.46 7.23 20.39
CA ASP A 146 -6.68 7.36 21.19
C ASP A 146 -7.67 8.26 20.46
N PHE A 147 -8.72 7.65 19.91
CA PHE A 147 -9.71 8.35 19.13
C PHE A 147 -10.94 8.74 19.99
N PRO A 148 -11.59 9.88 19.71
CA PRO A 148 -12.88 10.20 20.30
C PRO A 148 -13.88 9.06 20.13
N SER A 149 -14.68 8.79 21.16
CA SER A 149 -15.58 7.62 21.26
C SER A 149 -16.64 7.50 20.15
N PHE A 150 -16.94 8.59 19.44
CA PHE A 150 -17.88 8.62 18.32
C PHE A 150 -17.26 8.25 16.96
N THR A 151 -15.99 7.86 16.94
CA THR A 151 -15.27 7.48 15.72
C THR A 151 -15.76 6.15 15.17
N THR A 152 -15.90 6.06 13.85
CA THR A 152 -16.13 4.79 13.13
C THR A 152 -14.90 4.37 12.34
N THR A 153 -14.83 3.10 11.99
CA THR A 153 -13.62 2.46 11.49
C THR A 153 -13.83 1.76 10.15
N PHE A 154 -12.75 1.71 9.36
CA PHE A 154 -12.65 0.98 8.09
C PHE A 154 -11.37 0.15 8.16
N LEU A 155 -11.47 -1.06 8.69
CA LEU A 155 -10.32 -1.86 9.13
C LEU A 155 -10.31 -3.25 8.52
N CYS A 156 -9.09 -3.71 8.18
CA CYS A 156 -8.80 -5.07 7.76
C CYS A 156 -8.19 -5.85 8.94
N PRO A 157 -8.71 -7.03 9.33
CA PRO A 157 -8.19 -7.75 10.48
C PRO A 157 -6.82 -8.35 10.20
N GLN A 158 -5.96 -8.37 11.22
CA GLN A 158 -4.75 -9.18 11.24
C GLN A 158 -5.15 -10.64 11.42
N SER A 159 -4.79 -11.51 10.47
CA SER A 159 -5.06 -12.95 10.56
C SER A 159 -4.17 -13.64 11.58
N ASP A 160 -4.57 -14.83 12.04
CA ASP A 160 -3.65 -15.74 12.73
C ASP A 160 -2.43 -16.05 11.86
N ALA A 161 -1.30 -16.31 12.51
CA ALA A 161 -0.10 -16.74 11.82
C ALA A 161 -0.20 -18.19 11.33
N MET A 162 0.37 -18.48 10.19
CA MET A 162 0.51 -19.83 9.62
C MET A 162 -0.81 -20.55 9.39
N ILE A 163 -1.88 -19.80 9.12
CA ILE A 163 -3.17 -20.34 8.68
C ILE A 163 -3.38 -20.15 7.17
N GLY A 164 -4.56 -20.50 6.70
CA GLY A 164 -4.94 -20.37 5.30
C GLY A 164 -4.36 -21.48 4.44
N TRP A 165 -4.51 -21.29 3.12
CA TRP A 165 -4.03 -22.27 2.17
C TRP A 165 -2.51 -22.44 2.30
N LYS A 166 -2.05 -23.68 2.50
CA LYS A 166 -0.63 -24.00 2.69
C LYS A 166 0.12 -23.18 3.76
N ARG A 167 -0.61 -22.65 4.74
CA ARG A 167 -0.04 -21.89 5.87
C ARG A 167 0.76 -20.65 5.43
N THR A 168 0.14 -19.82 4.59
CA THR A 168 0.82 -18.66 3.98
C THR A 168 0.49 -17.32 4.63
N LYS A 169 -0.46 -17.27 5.57
CA LYS A 169 -0.83 -16.03 6.25
C LYS A 169 0.05 -15.74 7.47
N PRO A 170 0.18 -14.45 7.87
CA PRO A 170 -0.52 -13.27 7.36
C PRO A 170 0.04 -12.78 6.03
N SER A 171 -0.86 -12.30 5.16
CA SER A 171 -0.55 -11.76 3.84
C SER A 171 -1.42 -10.56 3.44
N TYR A 172 -2.14 -9.97 4.40
CA TYR A 172 -3.01 -8.78 4.23
C TYR A 172 -4.25 -9.02 3.37
N GLU A 173 -4.60 -10.27 3.08
CA GLU A 173 -5.67 -10.68 2.17
C GLU A 173 -6.93 -11.06 2.96
N GLU A 174 -7.45 -10.11 3.76
CA GLU A 174 -8.67 -10.29 4.54
C GLU A 174 -9.74 -9.26 4.13
N GLU A 175 -11.01 -9.56 4.46
CA GLU A 175 -12.13 -8.67 4.17
C GLU A 175 -12.23 -7.53 5.18
N TYR A 176 -12.46 -6.32 4.69
CA TYR A 176 -12.64 -5.14 5.51
C TYR A 176 -13.98 -5.12 6.22
N LYS A 177 -14.00 -4.55 7.44
CA LYS A 177 -15.23 -4.05 8.08
C LYS A 177 -15.26 -2.54 8.00
N THR A 178 -16.40 -1.99 7.61
CA THR A 178 -16.57 -0.56 7.33
C THR A 178 -17.66 0.06 8.19
N ASP A 179 -17.54 1.36 8.47
CA ASP A 179 -18.47 2.11 9.33
C ASP A 179 -18.73 1.41 10.68
N ALA A 180 -17.79 0.61 11.15
CA ALA A 180 -17.93 -0.14 12.40
C ALA A 180 -17.60 0.76 13.60
N PRO A 181 -18.27 0.60 14.75
CA PRO A 181 -17.85 1.28 15.96
C PRO A 181 -16.46 0.78 16.38
N MET A 182 -15.71 1.61 17.12
CA MET A 182 -14.53 1.14 17.86
C MET A 182 -14.94 0.07 18.87
N ASN A 183 -14.12 -0.45 19.72
CA ASN A 183 -14.49 -1.43 20.77
C ASN A 183 -15.04 -2.77 20.25
N VAL A 184 -14.90 -3.05 18.95
CA VAL A 184 -15.22 -4.35 18.37
C VAL A 184 -13.92 -5.14 18.28
N ARG A 185 -13.93 -6.35 18.84
CA ARG A 185 -12.80 -7.25 18.71
C ARG A 185 -12.57 -7.63 17.25
N SER A 186 -11.32 -7.59 16.80
CA SER A 186 -10.95 -8.05 15.46
C SER A 186 -11.29 -9.53 15.26
N GLN A 187 -11.46 -9.94 14.02
CA GLN A 187 -11.93 -11.29 13.67
C GLN A 187 -11.09 -12.40 14.31
N TYR A 188 -9.77 -12.23 14.37
CA TYR A 188 -8.83 -13.21 14.90
C TYR A 188 -8.31 -12.83 16.30
N GLY A 189 -8.62 -11.63 16.80
CA GLY A 189 -8.17 -11.14 18.10
C GLY A 189 -6.73 -10.64 18.13
N HIS A 190 -6.14 -10.36 16.97
CA HIS A 190 -4.77 -9.83 16.83
C HIS A 190 -4.73 -8.36 16.39
N GLY A 191 -5.89 -7.72 16.27
CA GLY A 191 -5.97 -6.35 15.81
C GLY A 191 -6.08 -6.24 14.29
N TYR A 192 -5.47 -5.19 13.72
CA TYR A 192 -5.76 -4.75 12.36
C TYR A 192 -4.49 -4.41 11.59
N THR A 193 -4.42 -4.85 10.33
CA THR A 193 -3.32 -4.54 9.43
C THR A 193 -3.32 -3.07 9.03
N PHE A 194 -2.15 -2.48 8.86
CA PHE A 194 -2.02 -1.17 8.20
C PHE A 194 -2.34 -1.24 6.71
N PRO A 195 -2.80 -0.12 6.09
CA PRO A 195 -3.24 1.13 6.73
C PRO A 195 -4.63 0.99 7.35
N CYS A 196 -4.89 1.78 8.38
CA CYS A 196 -6.16 1.82 9.10
C CYS A 196 -6.84 3.18 8.91
N LEU A 197 -8.06 3.19 8.38
CA LEU A 197 -8.83 4.41 8.14
C LEU A 197 -9.91 4.59 9.22
N PHE A 198 -10.00 5.83 9.74
CA PHE A 198 -10.93 6.23 10.78
C PHE A 198 -11.75 7.44 10.32
N HIS A 199 -13.05 7.42 10.58
CA HIS A 199 -13.93 8.55 10.41
C HIS A 199 -14.27 9.14 11.78
N VAL A 200 -13.68 10.28 12.11
CA VAL A 200 -13.84 10.97 13.41
C VAL A 200 -15.07 11.88 13.39
N GLY A 201 -16.20 11.34 12.98
CA GLY A 201 -17.46 12.07 12.86
C GLY A 201 -17.30 13.38 12.07
N GLU A 202 -17.84 14.47 12.60
CA GLU A 202 -17.73 15.81 11.99
C GLU A 202 -16.32 16.44 12.12
N ASN A 203 -15.39 15.80 12.83
CA ASN A 203 -14.04 16.30 12.97
C ASN A 203 -13.17 15.98 11.76
N GLY A 204 -13.53 14.94 10.99
CA GLY A 204 -12.86 14.57 9.75
C GLY A 204 -12.42 13.11 9.68
N TRP A 205 -11.36 12.86 8.93
CA TRP A 205 -10.83 11.54 8.64
C TRP A 205 -9.37 11.45 9.08
N ALA A 206 -8.96 10.26 9.50
CA ALA A 206 -7.57 9.95 9.80
C ALA A 206 -7.17 8.59 9.21
N LEU A 207 -6.02 8.55 8.53
CA LEU A 207 -5.41 7.31 8.05
C LEU A 207 -4.12 7.07 8.82
N ILE A 208 -4.03 5.92 9.49
CA ILE A 208 -2.83 5.52 10.24
C ILE A 208 -2.10 4.44 9.47
N SER A 209 -0.78 4.59 9.36
CA SER A 209 0.11 3.60 8.76
C SER A 209 1.54 3.76 9.30
N GLU A 210 2.47 3.08 8.65
CA GLU A 210 3.90 3.21 8.89
C GLU A 210 4.68 3.23 7.58
N THR A 211 5.90 3.74 7.60
CA THR A 211 6.80 3.74 6.44
C THR A 211 8.26 3.70 6.84
N GLY A 212 9.13 3.34 5.91
CA GLY A 212 10.57 3.23 6.16
C GLY A 212 10.97 1.96 6.92
N VAL A 213 10.20 0.88 6.76
CA VAL A 213 10.59 -0.44 7.27
C VAL A 213 11.52 -1.11 6.25
N ASP A 214 12.70 -1.45 6.71
CA ASP A 214 13.73 -2.18 5.97
C ASP A 214 14.27 -3.36 6.81
N SER A 215 15.39 -3.92 6.43
CA SER A 215 16.05 -5.04 7.12
C SER A 215 16.40 -4.78 8.59
N LYS A 216 16.34 -3.53 9.04
CA LYS A 216 16.72 -3.11 10.40
C LYS A 216 15.57 -3.18 11.38
N TYR A 217 14.33 -3.44 10.93
CA TYR A 217 13.16 -3.48 11.81
C TYR A 217 12.13 -4.51 11.32
N CYS A 218 11.09 -4.74 12.12
CA CYS A 218 9.91 -5.53 11.72
C CYS A 218 8.79 -4.63 11.18
N GLY A 219 7.85 -5.19 10.42
CA GLY A 219 6.57 -4.58 10.19
C GLY A 219 5.73 -4.58 11.47
N SER A 220 4.77 -3.67 11.56
CA SER A 220 3.84 -3.59 12.69
C SER A 220 2.39 -3.44 12.20
N HIS A 221 1.45 -3.54 13.14
CA HIS A 221 0.02 -3.40 12.91
C HIS A 221 -0.64 -2.75 14.13
N LEU A 222 -1.93 -2.44 14.10
CA LEU A 222 -2.67 -1.99 15.28
C LEU A 222 -3.19 -3.16 16.11
N SER A 223 -3.12 -3.05 17.43
CA SER A 223 -3.82 -3.95 18.36
C SER A 223 -5.34 -3.83 18.20
N ASP A 224 -6.08 -4.71 18.85
CA ASP A 224 -7.48 -4.43 19.16
C ASP A 224 -7.60 -3.16 20.02
N ALA A 225 -8.71 -2.42 19.88
CA ALA A 225 -8.99 -1.31 20.75
C ALA A 225 -9.20 -1.78 22.20
N THR A 226 -8.81 -0.95 23.15
CA THR A 226 -9.21 -1.10 24.55
C THR A 226 -10.68 -0.71 24.71
N THR A 227 -11.26 -0.93 25.90
CA THR A 227 -12.67 -0.59 26.18
C THR A 227 -12.97 0.91 26.09
N ASP A 228 -11.96 1.75 26.19
CA ASP A 228 -12.00 3.22 26.07
C ASP A 228 -11.61 3.75 24.67
N GLY A 229 -11.30 2.87 23.70
CA GLY A 229 -11.05 3.25 22.31
C GLY A 229 -9.59 3.49 21.93
N LEU A 230 -8.65 3.23 22.84
CA LEU A 230 -7.22 3.33 22.57
C LEU A 230 -6.74 2.11 21.77
N TYR A 231 -6.21 2.37 20.58
CA TYR A 231 -5.41 1.40 19.82
C TYR A 231 -3.93 1.59 20.12
N THR A 232 -3.17 0.50 20.17
CA THR A 232 -1.71 0.55 20.32
C THR A 232 -1.02 -0.17 19.18
N LEU A 233 0.25 0.15 18.96
CA LEU A 233 1.06 -0.57 18.01
C LEU A 233 1.32 -2.01 18.50
N ALA A 234 1.27 -2.97 17.59
CA ALA A 234 1.57 -4.38 17.85
C ALA A 234 2.67 -4.88 16.91
N PHE A 235 3.54 -5.72 17.44
CA PHE A 235 4.59 -6.39 16.68
C PHE A 235 4.08 -7.72 16.08
N PRO A 236 4.85 -8.32 15.15
CA PRO A 236 4.51 -9.63 14.58
C PRO A 236 4.28 -10.70 15.65
N MET A 237 3.46 -11.67 15.30
CA MET A 237 3.23 -12.82 16.18
C MET A 237 4.46 -13.74 16.22
N PRO A 238 4.76 -14.37 17.39
CA PRO A 238 5.88 -15.30 17.50
C PRO A 238 5.83 -16.48 16.52
N GLU A 239 4.65 -16.88 16.10
CA GLU A 239 4.38 -18.00 15.19
C GLU A 239 4.65 -17.66 13.72
N GLU A 240 4.66 -16.39 13.33
CA GLU A 240 4.97 -15.97 11.96
C GLU A 240 6.30 -16.55 11.49
N ASN A 241 6.46 -16.74 10.19
CA ASN A 241 7.64 -17.36 9.59
C ASN A 241 7.93 -18.76 10.17
N ASN A 242 6.86 -19.53 10.49
CA ASN A 242 6.92 -20.86 11.13
C ASN A 242 7.77 -20.86 12.42
N GLY A 243 7.67 -19.79 13.22
CA GLY A 243 8.41 -19.61 14.47
C GLY A 243 9.88 -19.17 14.30
N ASN A 244 10.38 -19.03 13.08
CA ASN A 244 11.75 -18.60 12.85
C ASN A 244 11.93 -17.09 12.99
N GLY A 245 13.03 -16.66 13.57
CA GLY A 245 13.29 -15.26 13.90
C GLY A 245 12.52 -14.79 15.13
N THR A 246 12.87 -13.61 15.61
CA THR A 246 12.21 -12.98 16.77
C THR A 246 11.11 -12.04 16.31
N ALA A 247 10.03 -11.93 17.11
CA ALA A 247 9.00 -10.91 16.93
C ALA A 247 9.46 -9.52 17.41
N SER A 248 10.51 -9.46 18.23
CA SER A 248 11.07 -8.22 18.78
C SER A 248 12.23 -7.73 17.92
N PRO A 249 12.14 -6.56 17.28
CA PRO A 249 13.21 -6.08 16.40
C PRO A 249 14.48 -5.68 17.17
N GLY A 250 15.62 -5.99 16.57
CA GLY A 250 16.95 -5.59 17.06
C GLY A 250 17.57 -4.52 16.18
N LEU A 251 18.15 -3.50 16.80
CA LEU A 251 18.74 -2.34 16.14
C LEU A 251 20.19 -2.13 16.58
N ALA A 252 21.04 -1.69 15.68
CA ALA A 252 22.33 -1.10 16.03
C ALA A 252 22.11 0.31 16.61
N LEU A 253 22.95 0.73 17.58
CA LEU A 253 22.93 2.06 18.17
C LEU A 253 24.15 2.90 17.74
N PRO A 254 23.96 4.20 17.43
CA PRO A 254 22.69 4.92 17.43
C PRO A 254 21.76 4.43 16.31
N GLY A 255 20.45 4.45 16.58
CA GLY A 255 19.47 3.94 15.64
C GLY A 255 18.11 4.60 15.79
N SER A 256 17.20 4.29 14.84
CA SER A 256 15.83 4.81 14.86
C SER A 256 14.82 3.73 14.45
N THR A 257 13.60 3.86 14.95
CA THR A 257 12.45 3.08 14.48
C THR A 257 12.00 3.54 13.08
N PRO A 258 11.19 2.77 12.37
CA PRO A 258 10.42 3.28 11.23
C PRO A 258 9.53 4.46 11.63
N TRP A 259 9.05 5.20 10.63
CA TRP A 259 8.10 6.27 10.83
C TRP A 259 6.67 5.73 11.02
N ARG A 260 5.99 6.23 12.04
CA ARG A 260 4.53 6.10 12.19
C ARG A 260 3.89 7.28 11.50
N THR A 261 2.85 7.06 10.69
CA THR A 261 2.23 8.11 9.89
C THR A 261 0.76 8.28 10.22
N ILE A 262 0.30 9.53 10.25
CA ILE A 262 -1.10 9.90 10.44
C ILE A 262 -1.43 10.96 9.40
N THR A 263 -2.32 10.63 8.46
CA THR A 263 -2.85 11.60 7.49
C THR A 263 -4.22 12.06 7.94
N VAL A 264 -4.48 13.37 7.94
CA VAL A 264 -5.70 13.98 8.46
C VAL A 264 -6.36 14.89 7.42
N GLY A 265 -7.68 14.85 7.34
CA GLY A 265 -8.45 15.77 6.50
C GLY A 265 -9.89 15.96 6.97
N GLU A 266 -10.49 17.12 6.67
CA GLU A 266 -11.95 17.31 6.85
C GLU A 266 -12.76 16.41 5.94
N ASN A 267 -12.17 16.00 4.82
CA ASN A 267 -12.72 15.08 3.83
C ASN A 267 -11.63 14.10 3.38
N LEU A 268 -11.97 13.22 2.46
CA LEU A 268 -11.10 12.16 2.00
C LEU A 268 -10.00 12.61 1.01
N LYS A 269 -10.01 13.86 0.55
CA LYS A 269 -9.01 14.36 -0.40
C LYS A 269 -7.57 14.23 0.14
N PRO A 270 -7.22 14.73 1.33
CA PRO A 270 -5.86 14.55 1.86
C PRO A 270 -5.50 13.08 2.05
N ILE A 271 -6.47 12.23 2.41
CA ILE A 271 -6.24 10.79 2.59
C ILE A 271 -5.79 10.15 1.28
N VAL A 272 -6.54 10.40 0.18
CA VAL A 272 -6.24 9.80 -1.13
C VAL A 272 -4.97 10.38 -1.76
N GLU A 273 -4.73 11.67 -1.57
CA GLU A 273 -3.65 12.40 -2.23
C GLU A 273 -2.32 12.40 -1.47
N THR A 274 -2.27 11.92 -0.22
CA THR A 274 -1.05 11.94 0.60
C THR A 274 0.15 11.30 -0.10
N THR A 275 1.32 11.88 0.12
CA THR A 275 2.61 11.36 -0.31
C THR A 275 3.53 11.01 0.87
N ILE A 276 3.01 11.08 2.10
CA ILE A 276 3.80 10.90 3.33
C ILE A 276 4.60 9.59 3.38
N PRO A 277 4.13 8.44 2.82
CA PRO A 277 4.93 7.22 2.84
C PRO A 277 6.29 7.37 2.16
N TRP A 278 6.39 8.27 1.20
CA TRP A 278 7.61 8.51 0.42
C TRP A 278 8.35 9.79 0.85
N ASP A 279 7.67 10.76 1.44
CA ASP A 279 8.23 12.05 1.84
C ASP A 279 9.32 11.94 2.91
N VAL A 280 9.18 10.96 3.81
CA VAL A 280 10.05 10.79 4.99
C VAL A 280 11.09 9.68 4.85
N VAL A 281 11.15 9.04 3.69
CA VAL A 281 12.15 8.02 3.37
C VAL A 281 13.09 8.51 2.26
N GLU A 282 14.24 7.85 2.12
CA GLU A 282 15.22 8.14 1.07
C GLU A 282 15.58 6.86 0.32
N PRO A 283 16.07 6.96 -0.93
CA PRO A 283 16.64 5.81 -1.63
C PRO A 283 17.77 5.18 -0.80
N LEU A 284 17.75 3.86 -0.65
CA LEU A 284 18.76 3.15 0.14
C LEU A 284 20.08 2.99 -0.62
N TYR A 285 20.00 2.90 -1.95
CA TYR A 285 21.16 2.81 -2.84
C TYR A 285 20.83 3.35 -4.24
N PRO A 286 21.83 3.83 -4.99
CA PRO A 286 21.64 4.18 -6.39
C PRO A 286 21.58 2.93 -7.25
N THR A 287 20.92 3.01 -8.41
CA THR A 287 20.95 1.96 -9.44
C THR A 287 21.63 2.44 -10.71
N GLU A 288 22.30 1.53 -11.43
CA GLU A 288 22.83 1.78 -12.78
C GLU A 288 21.84 1.34 -13.87
N HIS A 289 20.70 0.73 -13.49
CA HIS A 289 19.69 0.22 -14.39
C HIS A 289 18.55 1.20 -14.61
N THR A 290 17.93 1.12 -15.78
CA THR A 290 16.68 1.81 -16.11
C THR A 290 15.57 0.76 -16.18
N TYR A 291 14.52 0.98 -15.42
CA TYR A 291 13.36 0.10 -15.35
C TYR A 291 12.20 0.71 -16.14
N LYS A 292 11.67 -0.05 -17.11
CA LYS A 292 10.51 0.38 -17.90
C LYS A 292 9.24 -0.09 -17.19
N MET A 293 8.34 0.83 -16.89
CA MET A 293 7.01 0.52 -16.38
C MET A 293 6.06 0.15 -17.52
N GLY A 294 4.99 -0.59 -17.23
CA GLY A 294 4.11 -1.00 -18.30
C GLY A 294 3.05 -2.03 -17.92
N ARG A 295 2.43 -2.62 -18.94
CA ARG A 295 1.30 -3.52 -18.86
C ARG A 295 1.73 -4.94 -19.18
N GLY A 296 1.14 -5.89 -18.50
CA GLY A 296 1.40 -7.30 -18.70
C GLY A 296 0.14 -8.14 -18.91
N THR A 297 0.34 -9.31 -19.47
CA THR A 297 -0.64 -10.40 -19.50
C THR A 297 -0.24 -11.48 -18.50
N TRP A 298 -1.23 -12.14 -17.92
CA TRP A 298 -1.04 -13.14 -16.89
C TRP A 298 -2.05 -14.28 -17.02
N SER A 299 -1.59 -15.43 -17.49
CA SER A 299 -2.50 -16.55 -17.85
C SER A 299 -3.14 -17.19 -16.63
N TRP A 300 -2.39 -17.26 -15.53
CA TRP A 300 -2.81 -18.00 -14.34
C TRP A 300 -4.13 -17.49 -13.77
N ILE A 301 -4.38 -16.19 -13.83
CA ILE A 301 -5.57 -15.59 -13.22
C ILE A 301 -6.89 -16.15 -13.77
N LEU A 302 -6.95 -16.59 -15.05
CA LEU A 302 -8.15 -17.19 -15.64
C LEU A 302 -7.96 -18.65 -16.04
N TRP A 303 -6.75 -19.02 -16.44
CA TRP A 303 -6.47 -20.35 -16.98
C TRP A 303 -5.81 -21.28 -15.98
N GLN A 304 -5.43 -20.77 -14.79
CA GLN A 304 -4.84 -21.48 -13.66
C GLN A 304 -3.59 -22.30 -14.03
N ASP A 305 -3.16 -23.18 -13.13
CA ASP A 305 -1.94 -24.00 -13.25
C ASP A 305 -1.84 -24.75 -14.58
N GLY A 306 -2.96 -25.20 -15.12
CA GLY A 306 -2.99 -25.90 -16.40
C GLY A 306 -2.51 -25.10 -17.60
N SER A 307 -2.46 -23.77 -17.47
CA SER A 307 -1.95 -22.87 -18.52
C SER A 307 -0.43 -22.74 -18.55
N ILE A 308 0.23 -23.16 -17.48
CA ILE A 308 1.68 -23.00 -17.37
C ILE A 308 2.35 -24.12 -18.19
N ASN A 309 2.32 -23.94 -19.49
CA ASN A 309 2.97 -24.77 -20.50
C ASN A 309 3.38 -23.89 -21.68
N PHE A 310 4.31 -24.36 -22.49
CA PHE A 310 4.95 -23.58 -23.54
C PHE A 310 3.92 -23.01 -24.56
N ASP A 311 2.97 -23.82 -24.98
CA ASP A 311 2.03 -23.44 -26.05
C ASP A 311 0.97 -22.44 -25.56
N ASP A 312 0.45 -22.61 -24.36
CA ASP A 312 -0.50 -21.66 -23.79
C ASP A 312 0.18 -20.32 -23.44
N GLN A 313 1.41 -20.36 -22.93
CA GLN A 313 2.16 -19.13 -22.64
C GLN A 313 2.47 -18.33 -23.92
N LYS A 314 2.73 -19.00 -25.06
CA LYS A 314 2.87 -18.31 -26.35
C LYS A 314 1.60 -17.55 -26.73
N LYS A 315 0.39 -18.09 -26.45
CA LYS A 315 -0.88 -17.38 -26.70
C LYS A 315 -0.97 -16.09 -25.90
N TYR A 316 -0.43 -16.08 -24.68
CA TYR A 316 -0.40 -14.87 -23.84
C TYR A 316 0.68 -13.88 -24.29
N VAL A 317 1.80 -14.32 -24.85
CA VAL A 317 2.73 -13.43 -25.56
C VAL A 317 2.06 -12.80 -26.77
N ASP A 318 1.33 -13.60 -27.59
CA ASP A 318 0.62 -13.09 -28.75
C ASP A 318 -0.51 -12.11 -28.36
N LEU A 319 -1.20 -12.37 -27.24
CA LEU A 319 -2.15 -11.43 -26.64
C LEU A 319 -1.47 -10.11 -26.23
N ALA A 320 -0.36 -10.18 -25.50
CA ALA A 320 0.40 -9.01 -25.11
C ALA A 320 0.83 -8.19 -26.32
N ALA A 321 1.37 -8.83 -27.35
CA ALA A 321 1.75 -8.18 -28.59
C ALA A 321 0.55 -7.54 -29.33
N ALA A 322 -0.60 -8.21 -29.41
CA ALA A 322 -1.82 -7.68 -30.03
C ALA A 322 -2.40 -6.47 -29.28
N MET A 323 -2.21 -6.44 -27.94
CA MET A 323 -2.63 -5.33 -27.08
C MET A 323 -1.58 -4.21 -26.97
N GLY A 324 -0.36 -4.41 -27.51
CA GLY A 324 0.74 -3.47 -27.37
C GLY A 324 1.28 -3.40 -25.94
N TYR A 325 1.21 -4.51 -25.20
CA TYR A 325 1.68 -4.62 -23.84
C TYR A 325 3.16 -4.97 -23.79
N GLU A 326 3.81 -4.51 -22.74
CA GLU A 326 5.25 -4.61 -22.55
C GLU A 326 5.68 -5.97 -22.02
N TYR A 327 4.79 -6.69 -21.27
CA TYR A 327 5.20 -7.85 -20.48
C TYR A 327 4.24 -9.03 -20.60
N VAL A 328 4.79 -10.21 -20.33
CA VAL A 328 4.04 -11.42 -19.98
C VAL A 328 4.58 -11.96 -18.66
N LEU A 329 3.69 -12.28 -17.73
CA LEU A 329 4.02 -12.96 -16.48
C LEU A 329 3.74 -14.45 -16.60
N ILE A 330 4.78 -15.28 -16.43
CA ILE A 330 4.66 -16.72 -16.37
C ILE A 330 4.71 -17.14 -14.90
N ASP A 331 3.62 -17.73 -14.44
CA ASP A 331 3.38 -18.06 -13.05
C ASP A 331 4.03 -19.39 -12.62
N ASN A 332 3.69 -19.91 -11.46
CA ASN A 332 4.25 -21.10 -10.82
C ASN A 332 4.36 -22.32 -11.76
N TRP A 333 5.18 -23.30 -11.43
CA TRP A 333 5.41 -24.53 -12.19
C TRP A 333 6.10 -24.38 -13.56
N TRP A 334 6.57 -23.18 -13.94
CA TRP A 334 7.26 -23.01 -15.22
C TRP A 334 8.55 -23.83 -15.31
N ASP A 335 9.23 -24.06 -14.18
CA ASP A 335 10.47 -24.81 -14.08
C ASP A 335 10.29 -26.30 -14.40
N THR A 336 9.15 -26.86 -14.05
CA THR A 336 8.82 -28.27 -14.31
C THR A 336 8.03 -28.47 -15.60
N ASN A 337 7.09 -27.58 -15.91
CA ASN A 337 6.18 -27.77 -17.05
C ASN A 337 6.75 -27.26 -18.37
N ILE A 338 7.59 -26.23 -18.34
CA ILE A 338 8.30 -25.69 -19.52
C ILE A 338 9.76 -26.14 -19.47
N GLY A 339 10.38 -26.02 -18.31
CA GLY A 339 11.78 -26.35 -18.09
C GLY A 339 12.74 -25.22 -18.44
N ARG A 340 13.88 -25.21 -17.77
CA ARG A 340 14.88 -24.12 -17.86
C ARG A 340 15.50 -23.96 -19.25
N GLU A 341 15.75 -25.06 -19.95
CA GLU A 341 16.31 -25.02 -21.31
C GLU A 341 15.31 -24.40 -22.30
N ARG A 342 14.06 -24.87 -22.29
CA ARG A 342 13.01 -24.34 -23.16
C ARG A 342 12.55 -22.93 -22.79
N MET A 343 12.79 -22.49 -21.54
CA MET A 343 12.48 -21.11 -21.13
C MET A 343 13.28 -20.10 -21.93
N LYS A 344 14.53 -20.41 -22.30
CA LYS A 344 15.29 -19.52 -23.18
C LYS A 344 14.63 -19.36 -24.55
N ASP A 345 14.20 -20.48 -25.17
CA ASP A 345 13.49 -20.44 -26.47
C ASP A 345 12.18 -19.64 -26.36
N PHE A 346 11.51 -19.75 -25.21
CA PHE A 346 10.30 -18.99 -24.92
C PHE A 346 10.57 -17.48 -24.85
N ILE A 347 11.62 -17.07 -24.15
CA ILE A 347 12.03 -15.67 -24.02
C ILE A 347 12.44 -15.10 -25.39
N ASP A 348 13.19 -15.86 -26.18
CA ASP A 348 13.55 -15.47 -27.55
C ASP A 348 12.30 -15.27 -28.42
N TYR A 349 11.25 -16.11 -28.25
CA TYR A 349 9.96 -15.91 -28.89
C TYR A 349 9.26 -14.65 -28.41
N ALA A 350 9.18 -14.39 -27.12
CA ALA A 350 8.57 -13.20 -26.56
C ALA A 350 9.26 -11.92 -27.07
N HIS A 351 10.58 -11.90 -27.04
CA HIS A 351 11.38 -10.79 -27.57
C HIS A 351 11.16 -10.58 -29.08
N SER A 352 10.97 -11.65 -29.86
CA SER A 352 10.62 -11.53 -31.29
C SER A 352 9.30 -10.80 -31.54
N LYS A 353 8.44 -10.70 -30.51
CA LYS A 353 7.17 -9.99 -30.48
C LYS A 353 7.22 -8.64 -29.75
N ASN A 354 8.41 -8.19 -29.33
CA ASN A 354 8.65 -7.03 -28.47
C ASN A 354 7.93 -7.12 -27.11
N VAL A 355 7.83 -8.31 -26.54
CA VAL A 355 7.27 -8.59 -25.22
C VAL A 355 8.38 -9.10 -24.32
N ASP A 356 8.55 -8.47 -23.16
CA ASP A 356 9.49 -8.90 -22.13
C ASP A 356 8.81 -9.86 -21.13
N VAL A 357 9.61 -10.58 -20.33
CA VAL A 357 9.13 -11.68 -19.50
C VAL A 357 9.40 -11.44 -18.02
N PHE A 358 8.37 -11.67 -17.19
CA PHE A 358 8.48 -11.88 -15.76
C PHE A 358 8.30 -13.36 -15.43
N LEU A 359 9.08 -13.87 -14.48
CA LEU A 359 8.98 -15.25 -13.99
C LEU A 359 8.63 -15.30 -12.52
N TRP A 360 7.75 -16.22 -12.16
CA TRP A 360 7.33 -16.44 -10.78
C TRP A 360 8.33 -17.31 -9.99
N TYR A 361 8.48 -16.99 -8.70
CA TYR A 361 9.24 -17.74 -7.71
C TYR A 361 8.48 -17.78 -6.38
N SER A 362 8.57 -18.90 -5.66
CA SER A 362 8.26 -18.92 -4.24
C SER A 362 9.39 -18.28 -3.44
N SER A 363 9.05 -17.43 -2.47
CA SER A 363 10.01 -16.97 -1.46
C SER A 363 10.37 -18.09 -0.48
N SER A 364 9.50 -19.11 -0.42
CA SER A 364 9.52 -20.19 0.56
C SER A 364 10.78 -21.03 0.51
N GLY A 365 11.27 -21.37 1.69
CA GLY A 365 12.25 -22.40 1.93
C GLY A 365 11.74 -23.38 2.99
N TYR A 366 11.32 -22.88 4.16
CA TYR A 366 10.99 -23.70 5.33
C TYR A 366 9.85 -23.16 6.21
N TRP A 367 9.18 -22.08 5.79
CA TRP A 367 8.15 -21.42 6.64
C TRP A 367 6.71 -21.77 6.27
N ASN A 368 6.45 -22.42 5.14
CA ASN A 368 5.11 -22.85 4.76
C ASN A 368 5.12 -24.17 3.99
N ASP A 369 3.93 -24.67 3.60
CA ASP A 369 3.76 -25.97 2.92
C ASP A 369 3.56 -25.82 1.40
N ILE A 370 4.03 -24.73 0.81
CA ILE A 370 3.94 -24.48 -0.64
C ILE A 370 4.76 -25.51 -1.40
N VAL A 371 4.12 -26.11 -2.40
CA VAL A 371 4.74 -27.11 -3.29
C VAL A 371 5.04 -26.55 -4.68
N GLN A 372 4.47 -25.39 -5.00
CA GLN A 372 4.69 -24.72 -6.29
C GLN A 372 6.16 -24.32 -6.46
N GLY A 373 6.70 -24.62 -7.62
CA GLY A 373 8.05 -24.26 -8.01
C GLY A 373 8.12 -23.06 -8.97
N PRO A 374 9.28 -22.45 -9.10
CA PRO A 374 10.53 -22.73 -8.40
C PRO A 374 10.50 -22.37 -6.91
N THR A 375 10.97 -23.25 -6.06
CA THR A 375 11.09 -23.06 -4.61
C THR A 375 12.54 -23.29 -4.15
N ASN A 376 12.92 -22.78 -2.96
CA ASN A 376 14.27 -22.85 -2.39
C ASN A 376 15.34 -22.08 -3.21
N TYR A 377 14.94 -21.07 -3.96
CA TYR A 377 15.87 -20.21 -4.70
C TYR A 377 16.04 -18.85 -4.01
N MET A 378 14.97 -18.28 -3.45
CA MET A 378 14.98 -16.91 -2.98
C MET A 378 15.49 -16.73 -1.55
N ASP A 379 15.34 -17.72 -0.69
CA ASP A 379 15.77 -17.70 0.70
C ASP A 379 17.29 -17.85 0.88
N ASN A 380 17.93 -18.65 0.02
CA ASN A 380 19.38 -18.90 0.10
C ASN A 380 20.17 -17.87 -0.73
N PRO A 381 21.03 -17.04 -0.13
CA PRO A 381 21.70 -15.94 -0.84
C PRO A 381 22.67 -16.43 -1.94
N ILE A 382 23.31 -17.59 -1.78
CA ILE A 382 24.23 -18.13 -2.79
C ILE A 382 23.44 -18.62 -4.02
N ILE A 383 22.34 -19.34 -3.78
CA ILE A 383 21.48 -19.86 -4.83
C ILE A 383 20.78 -18.68 -5.53
N ARG A 384 20.23 -17.74 -4.76
CA ARG A 384 19.54 -16.55 -5.29
C ARG A 384 20.43 -15.74 -6.23
N LYS A 385 21.65 -15.43 -5.84
CA LYS A 385 22.60 -14.69 -6.70
C LYS A 385 22.93 -15.41 -8.01
N LYS A 386 23.09 -16.73 -7.97
CA LYS A 386 23.28 -17.52 -9.18
C LYS A 386 22.05 -17.49 -10.08
N GLU A 387 20.89 -17.55 -9.47
CA GLU A 387 19.60 -17.52 -10.18
C GLU A 387 19.36 -16.16 -10.84
N MET A 388 19.54 -15.06 -10.11
CA MET A 388 19.39 -13.70 -10.66
C MET A 388 20.32 -13.46 -11.85
N LYS A 389 21.56 -13.92 -11.75
CA LYS A 389 22.52 -13.85 -12.87
C LYS A 389 22.07 -14.68 -14.06
N TRP A 390 21.52 -15.88 -13.84
CA TRP A 390 20.99 -16.70 -14.92
C TRP A 390 19.79 -16.04 -15.59
N LEU A 391 18.85 -15.49 -14.82
CA LEU A 391 17.69 -14.74 -15.33
C LEU A 391 18.12 -13.56 -16.21
N HIS A 392 19.06 -12.75 -15.73
CA HIS A 392 19.64 -11.66 -16.51
C HIS A 392 20.21 -12.17 -17.86
N ASN A 393 21.00 -13.25 -17.82
CA ASN A 393 21.68 -13.79 -19.00
C ASN A 393 20.72 -14.34 -20.07
N ILE A 394 19.53 -14.83 -19.67
CA ILE A 394 18.51 -15.30 -20.61
C ILE A 394 17.52 -14.20 -21.03
N GLY A 395 17.65 -12.99 -20.49
CA GLY A 395 16.88 -11.81 -20.91
C GLY A 395 15.59 -11.56 -20.14
N VAL A 396 15.38 -12.19 -18.99
CA VAL A 396 14.24 -11.88 -18.08
C VAL A 396 14.36 -10.45 -17.56
N LYS A 397 13.24 -9.74 -17.42
CA LYS A 397 13.20 -8.34 -16.95
C LYS A 397 12.69 -8.18 -15.53
N GLY A 398 12.04 -9.18 -14.98
CA GLY A 398 11.57 -9.12 -13.61
C GLY A 398 11.11 -10.46 -13.08
N ILE A 399 10.84 -10.47 -11.79
CA ILE A 399 10.33 -11.63 -11.07
C ILE A 399 9.12 -11.25 -10.23
N LYS A 400 8.18 -12.20 -10.12
CA LYS A 400 7.13 -12.21 -9.10
C LYS A 400 7.57 -13.18 -8.02
N VAL A 401 7.69 -12.71 -6.77
CA VAL A 401 8.07 -13.54 -5.63
C VAL A 401 6.92 -13.62 -4.65
N ASP A 402 6.52 -14.84 -4.29
CA ASP A 402 5.25 -15.13 -3.63
C ASP A 402 5.44 -15.88 -2.29
N PHE A 403 4.43 -15.81 -1.42
CA PHE A 403 4.28 -16.63 -0.20
C PHE A 403 5.29 -16.38 0.92
N PHE A 404 5.39 -15.12 1.36
CA PHE A 404 6.23 -14.72 2.49
C PHE A 404 5.62 -15.15 3.84
N GLY A 405 6.45 -15.18 4.88
CA GLY A 405 6.12 -15.70 6.20
C GLY A 405 5.66 -14.66 7.23
N GLY A 406 5.13 -13.51 6.84
CA GLY A 406 4.68 -12.45 7.76
C GLY A 406 5.62 -11.25 7.85
N ASP A 407 5.65 -10.57 9.01
CA ASP A 407 6.23 -9.23 9.17
C ASP A 407 7.44 -9.15 10.11
N LYS A 408 8.00 -10.29 10.54
CA LYS A 408 9.20 -10.30 11.37
C LYS A 408 10.40 -9.63 10.68
N GLN A 409 11.34 -9.13 11.46
CA GLN A 409 12.58 -8.54 10.93
C GLN A 409 13.34 -9.50 9.99
N GLU A 410 13.29 -10.81 10.27
CA GLU A 410 13.86 -11.84 9.40
C GLU A 410 13.22 -11.81 8.00
N THR A 411 11.91 -11.66 7.92
CA THR A 411 11.17 -11.54 6.65
C THR A 411 11.52 -10.22 5.94
N MET A 412 11.66 -9.11 6.66
CA MET A 412 12.09 -7.83 6.07
C MET A 412 13.50 -7.91 5.48
N ARG A 413 14.41 -8.65 6.13
CA ARG A 413 15.75 -8.94 5.57
C ARG A 413 15.68 -9.72 4.27
N LEU A 414 14.75 -10.66 4.15
CA LEU A 414 14.55 -11.41 2.92
C LEU A 414 14.05 -10.52 1.77
N TYR A 415 13.07 -9.66 2.03
CA TYR A 415 12.59 -8.68 1.04
C TYR A 415 13.73 -7.80 0.51
N GLU A 416 14.49 -7.18 1.42
CA GLU A 416 15.62 -6.32 1.05
C GLU A 416 16.70 -7.08 0.29
N ALA A 417 17.04 -8.31 0.72
CA ALA A 417 18.04 -9.14 0.06
C ALA A 417 17.61 -9.53 -1.36
N ILE A 418 16.33 -9.86 -1.58
CA ILE A 418 15.78 -10.15 -2.91
C ILE A 418 15.85 -8.90 -3.81
N LEU A 419 15.42 -7.74 -3.30
CA LEU A 419 15.44 -6.49 -4.05
C LEU A 419 16.86 -6.09 -4.45
N SER A 420 17.80 -6.13 -3.51
CA SER A 420 19.19 -5.77 -3.75
C SER A 420 19.86 -6.72 -4.76
N ASP A 421 19.72 -8.04 -4.57
CA ASP A 421 20.33 -9.03 -5.49
C ASP A 421 19.68 -8.96 -6.89
N ALA A 422 18.39 -8.61 -6.98
CA ALA A 422 17.69 -8.41 -8.25
C ALA A 422 18.17 -7.12 -8.96
N ASP A 423 18.36 -6.02 -8.23
CA ASP A 423 18.88 -4.76 -8.80
C ASP A 423 20.29 -4.94 -9.36
N ASP A 424 21.18 -5.67 -8.67
CA ASP A 424 22.52 -6.01 -9.16
C ASP A 424 22.49 -6.69 -10.57
N ASN A 425 21.35 -7.27 -10.94
CA ASN A 425 21.13 -7.97 -12.21
C ASN A 425 20.09 -7.29 -13.13
N GLY A 426 19.65 -6.09 -12.82
CA GLY A 426 18.69 -5.33 -13.63
C GLY A 426 17.30 -5.95 -13.69
N LEU A 427 16.86 -6.62 -12.61
CA LEU A 427 15.56 -7.27 -12.51
C LEU A 427 14.59 -6.45 -11.64
N MET A 428 13.39 -6.22 -12.14
CA MET A 428 12.28 -5.68 -11.37
C MET A 428 11.66 -6.76 -10.47
N VAL A 429 11.02 -6.35 -9.36
CA VAL A 429 10.42 -7.28 -8.41
C VAL A 429 8.99 -6.88 -8.06
N ILE A 430 8.07 -7.83 -8.22
CA ILE A 430 6.69 -7.81 -7.72
C ILE A 430 6.58 -8.82 -6.57
N PHE A 431 5.92 -8.45 -5.47
CA PHE A 431 5.66 -9.35 -4.35
C PHE A 431 4.18 -9.74 -4.26
N HIS A 432 3.93 -11.03 -4.00
CA HIS A 432 2.62 -11.60 -3.70
C HIS A 432 2.67 -12.40 -2.39
N GLY A 433 1.50 -12.74 -1.82
CA GLY A 433 1.44 -13.40 -0.52
C GLY A 433 2.35 -12.70 0.49
N CYS A 434 2.27 -11.38 0.57
CA CYS A 434 3.36 -10.54 1.05
C CYS A 434 2.89 -9.52 2.09
N THR A 435 3.87 -8.80 2.65
CA THR A 435 3.63 -7.65 3.52
C THR A 435 3.27 -6.40 2.74
N LEU A 436 2.74 -5.40 3.47
CA LEU A 436 2.47 -4.05 2.98
C LEU A 436 3.77 -3.35 2.53
N PRO A 437 3.78 -2.64 1.39
CA PRO A 437 4.89 -1.77 1.04
C PRO A 437 4.91 -0.55 1.98
N ARG A 438 6.11 -0.13 2.37
CA ARG A 438 6.33 0.92 3.36
C ARG A 438 7.31 1.96 2.85
N GLY A 439 6.93 2.65 1.76
CA GLY A 439 7.78 3.61 1.06
C GLY A 439 8.78 2.97 0.10
N TRP A 440 8.60 1.68 -0.18
CA TRP A 440 9.56 0.88 -0.96
C TRP A 440 9.72 1.36 -2.40
N GLU A 441 8.72 2.00 -2.98
CA GLU A 441 8.81 2.61 -4.31
C GLU A 441 9.93 3.65 -4.40
N ARG A 442 10.24 4.32 -3.28
CA ARG A 442 11.34 5.28 -3.22
C ARG A 442 12.62 4.67 -2.66
N MET A 443 12.51 3.73 -1.73
CA MET A 443 13.65 3.12 -1.06
C MET A 443 14.43 2.17 -1.99
N TYR A 444 13.72 1.44 -2.87
CA TYR A 444 14.30 0.41 -3.74
C TYR A 444 14.00 0.72 -5.21
N PRO A 445 15.02 0.90 -6.05
CA PRO A 445 14.83 1.37 -7.43
C PRO A 445 14.09 0.38 -8.33
N ASN A 446 14.17 -0.92 -8.05
CA ASN A 446 13.59 -2.00 -8.83
C ASN A 446 12.30 -2.60 -8.22
N TYR A 447 11.81 -2.05 -7.12
CA TYR A 447 10.52 -2.44 -6.55
C TYR A 447 9.38 -1.88 -7.42
N VAL A 448 8.47 -2.75 -7.92
CA VAL A 448 7.41 -2.34 -8.85
C VAL A 448 6.02 -2.85 -8.48
N GLY A 449 5.82 -3.33 -7.27
CA GLY A 449 4.49 -3.65 -6.76
C GLY A 449 4.44 -4.73 -5.71
N SER A 450 3.37 -4.69 -4.93
CA SER A 450 3.00 -5.73 -3.95
C SER A 450 1.50 -5.94 -4.00
N GLU A 451 1.07 -7.18 -3.85
CA GLU A 451 -0.33 -7.53 -3.62
C GLU A 451 -0.79 -6.95 -2.26
N ALA A 452 -0.57 -7.64 -1.17
CA ALA A 452 -0.93 -7.26 0.20
C ALA A 452 -2.36 -6.69 0.30
N VAL A 453 -3.31 -7.38 -0.29
CA VAL A 453 -4.74 -7.03 -0.38
C VAL A 453 -5.51 -8.26 -0.85
N LEU A 454 -6.80 -8.32 -0.54
CA LEU A 454 -7.69 -9.29 -1.17
C LEU A 454 -7.87 -8.91 -2.65
N ALA A 455 -6.98 -9.43 -3.51
CA ALA A 455 -6.87 -9.06 -4.92
C ALA A 455 -7.92 -9.77 -5.79
N SER A 456 -7.96 -9.39 -7.07
CA SER A 456 -8.96 -9.89 -8.02
C SER A 456 -8.85 -11.39 -8.33
N GLU A 457 -7.70 -12.02 -8.06
CA GLU A 457 -7.56 -13.46 -8.22
C GLU A 457 -8.56 -14.26 -7.37
N ASN A 458 -9.04 -13.70 -6.26
CA ASN A 458 -10.03 -14.34 -5.41
C ASN A 458 -11.39 -14.52 -6.10
N LEU A 459 -11.71 -13.69 -7.10
CA LEU A 459 -12.95 -13.77 -7.88
C LEU A 459 -13.14 -15.14 -8.56
N ILE A 460 -12.05 -15.78 -8.97
CA ILE A 460 -12.12 -17.10 -9.64
C ILE A 460 -12.38 -18.25 -8.65
N PHE A 461 -12.03 -18.09 -7.39
CA PHE A 461 -12.13 -19.16 -6.39
C PHE A 461 -13.54 -19.36 -5.88
N GLN A 462 -14.29 -18.26 -5.64
CA GLN A 462 -15.64 -18.34 -5.07
C GLN A 462 -16.52 -17.20 -5.59
N GLN A 463 -17.82 -17.49 -5.78
CA GLN A 463 -18.82 -16.51 -6.21
C GLN A 463 -18.95 -15.34 -5.23
N HIS A 464 -18.79 -15.59 -3.93
CA HIS A 464 -18.80 -14.57 -2.88
C HIS A 464 -17.89 -13.38 -3.20
N PHE A 465 -16.66 -13.64 -3.66
CA PHE A 465 -15.73 -12.57 -4.01
C PHE A 465 -16.18 -11.75 -5.22
N CYS A 466 -16.88 -12.37 -6.18
CA CYS A 466 -17.51 -11.64 -7.28
C CYS A 466 -18.70 -10.79 -6.81
N ASP A 467 -19.43 -11.25 -5.80
CA ASP A 467 -20.58 -10.54 -5.25
C ASP A 467 -20.13 -9.31 -4.42
N GLU A 468 -18.92 -9.36 -3.84
CA GLU A 468 -18.29 -8.29 -3.04
C GLU A 468 -17.25 -7.46 -3.81
N GLU A 469 -16.97 -7.77 -5.09
CA GLU A 469 -15.93 -7.11 -5.88
C GLU A 469 -16.10 -5.58 -5.90
N ALA A 470 -17.31 -5.11 -6.21
CA ALA A 470 -17.58 -3.68 -6.34
C ALA A 470 -17.37 -2.94 -5.01
N PHE A 471 -17.77 -3.54 -3.89
CA PHE A 471 -17.55 -3.01 -2.55
C PHE A 471 -16.06 -2.92 -2.23
N ASN A 472 -15.32 -4.01 -2.39
CA ASN A 472 -13.88 -4.06 -2.10
C ASN A 472 -13.10 -3.09 -3.01
N ALA A 473 -13.41 -3.03 -4.30
CA ALA A 473 -12.78 -2.09 -5.24
C ALA A 473 -12.98 -0.62 -4.83
N CYS A 474 -14.13 -0.27 -4.23
CA CYS A 474 -14.40 1.08 -3.72
C CYS A 474 -13.72 1.38 -2.37
N LEU A 475 -13.02 0.43 -1.74
CA LEU A 475 -12.25 0.65 -0.52
C LEU A 475 -10.77 1.01 -0.82
N HIS A 476 -10.16 0.31 -1.76
CA HIS A 476 -8.72 0.36 -1.98
C HIS A 476 -8.17 1.76 -2.26
N PRO A 477 -8.80 2.64 -3.07
CA PRO A 477 -8.31 3.99 -3.30
C PRO A 477 -8.26 4.89 -2.06
N PHE A 478 -9.00 4.53 -1.01
CA PHE A 478 -9.04 5.27 0.25
C PHE A 478 -8.13 4.68 1.34
N ILE A 479 -7.72 3.42 1.20
CA ILE A 479 -7.01 2.71 2.25
C ILE A 479 -5.71 2.12 1.70
N ARG A 480 -5.72 0.88 1.21
CA ARG A 480 -4.52 0.13 0.82
C ARG A 480 -3.69 0.85 -0.26
N ASN A 481 -4.33 1.35 -1.30
CA ASN A 481 -3.63 1.94 -2.44
C ASN A 481 -3.21 3.40 -2.22
N THR A 482 -3.60 4.02 -1.10
CA THR A 482 -3.13 5.37 -0.75
C THR A 482 -1.67 5.39 -0.36
N ILE A 483 -1.19 4.33 0.28
CA ILE A 483 0.12 4.28 0.93
C ILE A 483 1.19 3.52 0.13
N GLY A 484 0.85 2.93 -1.00
CA GLY A 484 1.80 2.18 -1.83
C GLY A 484 1.16 1.52 -3.04
N CYS A 485 2.01 1.09 -3.97
CA CYS A 485 1.60 0.33 -5.15
C CYS A 485 0.83 -0.94 -4.76
N MET A 486 -0.19 -1.26 -5.56
CA MET A 486 -1.07 -2.40 -5.34
C MET A 486 -1.21 -3.20 -6.63
N GLU A 487 -0.54 -4.34 -6.67
CA GLU A 487 -0.70 -5.30 -7.77
C GLU A 487 -2.01 -6.07 -7.56
N PHE A 488 -3.03 -5.71 -8.32
CA PHE A 488 -4.40 -6.17 -8.12
C PHE A 488 -4.84 -7.23 -9.15
N GLY A 489 -4.23 -7.26 -10.32
CA GLY A 489 -4.54 -8.20 -11.40
C GLY A 489 -5.94 -8.05 -12.00
N GLY A 490 -6.53 -6.86 -11.93
CA GLY A 490 -7.91 -6.58 -12.36
C GLY A 490 -8.12 -6.46 -13.85
N THR A 491 -9.29 -5.94 -14.23
CA THR A 491 -9.77 -5.75 -15.61
C THR A 491 -10.12 -7.06 -16.31
N PHE A 492 -11.10 -7.76 -15.74
CA PHE A 492 -11.69 -8.92 -16.40
C PHE A 492 -12.69 -8.48 -17.48
N LEU A 493 -12.53 -8.96 -18.70
CA LEU A 493 -13.56 -8.83 -19.75
C LEU A 493 -14.37 -10.11 -19.92
N ASN A 494 -13.92 -11.25 -19.40
CA ASN A 494 -14.74 -12.45 -19.29
C ASN A 494 -15.93 -12.21 -18.33
N LYS A 495 -17.10 -12.72 -18.70
CA LYS A 495 -18.30 -12.72 -17.84
C LYS A 495 -18.34 -13.95 -16.92
N ARG A 496 -17.80 -15.07 -17.40
CA ARG A 496 -17.60 -16.30 -16.65
C ARG A 496 -16.11 -16.48 -16.42
N LEU A 497 -15.72 -16.64 -15.15
CA LEU A 497 -14.31 -16.57 -14.78
C LEU A 497 -13.66 -17.96 -14.87
N ASN A 498 -13.54 -18.44 -16.10
CA ASN A 498 -12.76 -19.63 -16.44
C ASN A 498 -12.11 -19.46 -17.81
N ARG A 499 -11.35 -20.48 -18.22
CA ARG A 499 -10.57 -20.50 -19.45
C ARG A 499 -11.40 -20.20 -20.72
N ASN A 500 -12.62 -20.72 -20.77
CA ASN A 500 -13.46 -20.67 -21.99
C ASN A 500 -14.56 -19.59 -21.93
N ASN A 501 -14.60 -18.80 -20.84
CA ASN A 501 -15.68 -17.83 -20.60
C ASN A 501 -17.09 -18.46 -20.57
N ASP A 502 -17.22 -19.72 -20.13
CA ASP A 502 -18.46 -20.50 -20.15
C ASP A 502 -18.85 -21.11 -18.77
N GLY A 503 -17.97 -21.03 -17.79
CA GLY A 503 -18.13 -21.61 -16.44
C GLY A 503 -17.43 -20.79 -15.35
N GLY A 504 -17.32 -21.38 -14.14
CA GLY A 504 -16.72 -20.70 -12.99
C GLY A 504 -17.61 -19.62 -12.38
N SER A 505 -17.04 -18.75 -11.58
CA SER A 505 -17.72 -17.61 -10.96
C SER A 505 -18.28 -16.65 -12.00
N ILE A 506 -19.33 -15.92 -11.64
CA ILE A 506 -19.98 -14.93 -12.52
C ILE A 506 -19.56 -13.54 -12.06
N ARG A 507 -18.86 -12.81 -12.93
CA ARG A 507 -18.56 -11.38 -12.69
C ARG A 507 -19.86 -10.57 -12.66
N LYS A 508 -20.04 -9.74 -11.64
CA LYS A 508 -21.23 -8.89 -11.44
C LYS A 508 -21.04 -7.49 -12.00
N THR A 509 -19.86 -6.96 -11.87
CA THR A 509 -19.51 -5.61 -12.32
C THR A 509 -19.56 -5.48 -13.85
N THR A 510 -19.79 -4.27 -14.34
CA THR A 510 -19.84 -4.00 -15.78
C THR A 510 -18.46 -3.98 -16.43
N ASP A 511 -18.41 -3.95 -17.76
CA ASP A 511 -17.15 -3.82 -18.48
C ASP A 511 -16.48 -2.46 -18.20
N VAL A 512 -17.26 -1.37 -18.15
CA VAL A 512 -16.70 -0.03 -17.87
C VAL A 512 -16.23 0.08 -16.42
N PHE A 513 -16.87 -0.62 -15.47
CA PHE A 513 -16.33 -0.77 -14.11
C PHE A 513 -14.91 -1.34 -14.15
N GLN A 514 -14.73 -2.45 -14.89
CA GLN A 514 -13.43 -3.10 -15.01
C GLN A 514 -12.38 -2.19 -15.67
N LEU A 515 -12.73 -1.47 -16.73
CA LEU A 515 -11.83 -0.50 -17.38
C LEU A 515 -11.41 0.60 -16.39
N ALA A 516 -12.35 1.09 -15.58
CA ALA A 516 -12.07 2.15 -14.60
C ALA A 516 -11.05 1.71 -13.53
N THR A 517 -11.03 0.43 -13.15
CA THR A 517 -10.04 -0.08 -12.18
C THR A 517 -8.60 0.07 -12.67
N ALA A 518 -8.35 -0.02 -13.98
CA ALA A 518 -7.02 0.18 -14.56
C ALA A 518 -6.47 1.60 -14.35
N VAL A 519 -7.35 2.58 -14.14
CA VAL A 519 -6.99 3.96 -13.78
C VAL A 519 -7.01 4.19 -12.28
N LEU A 520 -8.01 3.66 -11.58
CA LEU A 520 -8.21 3.88 -10.15
C LEU A 520 -7.12 3.24 -9.30
N PHE A 521 -6.63 2.06 -9.69
CA PHE A 521 -5.60 1.35 -8.94
C PHE A 521 -4.23 1.70 -9.46
N GLN A 522 -3.35 2.07 -8.54
CA GLN A 522 -2.00 2.47 -8.88
C GLN A 522 -1.05 1.28 -8.70
N ASN A 523 -0.44 0.87 -9.79
CA ASN A 523 0.71 -0.02 -9.81
C ASN A 523 1.50 0.22 -11.10
N PRO A 524 2.84 0.40 -11.05
CA PRO A 524 3.61 0.74 -12.25
C PRO A 524 3.77 -0.41 -13.25
N ILE A 525 3.68 -1.65 -12.79
CA ILE A 525 3.55 -2.85 -13.63
C ILE A 525 2.17 -3.45 -13.35
N GLN A 526 1.26 -3.35 -14.32
CA GLN A 526 -0.10 -3.91 -14.18
C GLN A 526 -0.28 -5.15 -15.05
N ASN A 527 -0.46 -6.30 -14.39
CA ASN A 527 -0.82 -7.56 -15.05
C ASN A 527 -2.34 -7.65 -15.15
N PHE A 528 -2.89 -7.34 -16.33
CA PHE A 528 -4.33 -7.36 -16.54
C PHE A 528 -4.88 -8.76 -16.74
N ALA A 529 -6.10 -9.00 -16.27
CA ALA A 529 -6.80 -10.29 -16.36
C ALA A 529 -7.47 -10.53 -17.72
N LEU A 530 -6.86 -10.06 -18.80
CA LEU A 530 -7.30 -10.34 -20.16
C LEU A 530 -6.89 -11.76 -20.59
N ALA A 531 -7.70 -12.39 -21.42
CA ALA A 531 -7.42 -13.70 -21.99
C ALA A 531 -7.47 -13.65 -23.52
N PRO A 532 -6.85 -14.61 -24.22
CA PRO A 532 -6.79 -14.63 -25.69
C PRO A 532 -8.17 -14.57 -26.38
N ASN A 533 -9.24 -15.14 -25.79
CA ASN A 533 -10.60 -15.04 -26.30
C ASN A 533 -11.11 -13.60 -26.37
N ASN A 534 -10.62 -12.70 -25.50
CA ASN A 534 -11.09 -11.31 -25.47
C ASN A 534 -10.78 -10.55 -26.77
N LEU A 535 -9.78 -10.97 -27.54
CA LEU A 535 -9.52 -10.39 -28.86
C LEU A 535 -10.69 -10.57 -29.85
N THR A 536 -11.60 -11.51 -29.58
CA THR A 536 -12.72 -11.84 -30.44
C THR A 536 -14.10 -11.69 -29.79
N ASP A 537 -14.21 -11.85 -28.47
CA ASP A 537 -15.50 -11.85 -27.76
C ASP A 537 -15.74 -10.61 -26.89
N ALA A 538 -14.70 -9.83 -26.55
CA ALA A 538 -14.85 -8.61 -25.81
C ALA A 538 -15.29 -7.43 -26.70
N PRO A 539 -16.04 -6.45 -26.15
CA PRO A 539 -16.37 -5.24 -26.89
C PRO A 539 -15.13 -4.49 -27.35
N GLN A 540 -15.09 -4.11 -28.64
CA GLN A 540 -13.93 -3.45 -29.25
C GLN A 540 -13.54 -2.15 -28.50
N VAL A 541 -14.53 -1.40 -28.04
CA VAL A 541 -14.32 -0.16 -27.27
C VAL A 541 -13.51 -0.40 -26.00
N CYS A 542 -13.67 -1.56 -25.35
CA CYS A 542 -12.90 -1.93 -24.17
C CYS A 542 -11.45 -2.25 -24.54
N LEU A 543 -11.24 -3.01 -25.61
CA LEU A 543 -9.89 -3.33 -26.09
C LEU A 543 -9.14 -2.08 -26.54
N ASP A 544 -9.79 -1.15 -27.22
CA ASP A 544 -9.19 0.09 -27.68
C ASP A 544 -8.73 0.97 -26.51
N PHE A 545 -9.52 1.04 -25.43
CA PHE A 545 -9.09 1.71 -24.19
C PHE A 545 -7.91 0.99 -23.56
N MET A 546 -7.99 -0.32 -23.38
CA MET A 546 -6.95 -1.10 -22.71
C MET A 546 -5.61 -1.13 -23.46
N LYS A 547 -5.60 -0.89 -24.77
CA LYS A 547 -4.38 -0.70 -25.55
C LYS A 547 -3.63 0.60 -25.23
N GLN A 548 -4.31 1.59 -24.64
CA GLN A 548 -3.77 2.95 -24.48
C GLN A 548 -3.58 3.35 -23.01
N VAL A 549 -4.25 2.69 -22.06
CA VAL A 549 -4.20 3.06 -20.66
C VAL A 549 -2.76 3.01 -20.13
N PRO A 550 -2.25 4.10 -19.51
CA PRO A 550 -0.94 4.11 -18.90
C PRO A 550 -0.96 3.44 -17.51
N THR A 551 0.21 3.14 -16.97
CA THR A 551 0.38 2.58 -15.62
C THR A 551 1.12 3.51 -14.66
N THR A 552 1.61 4.64 -15.14
CA THR A 552 2.32 5.65 -14.34
C THR A 552 1.58 6.99 -14.39
N TRP A 553 1.69 7.76 -13.32
CA TRP A 553 0.89 8.96 -13.13
C TRP A 553 1.75 10.13 -12.66
N ASP A 554 1.56 11.30 -13.31
CA ASP A 554 2.22 12.53 -12.94
C ASP A 554 1.47 13.30 -11.86
N GLU A 555 0.17 13.08 -11.78
CA GLU A 555 -0.71 13.73 -10.80
C GLU A 555 -1.94 12.87 -10.52
N THR A 556 -2.37 12.84 -9.27
CA THR A 556 -3.62 12.21 -8.83
C THR A 556 -4.42 13.21 -8.02
N ARG A 557 -5.72 13.35 -8.35
CA ARG A 557 -6.67 14.18 -7.62
C ARG A 557 -7.89 13.35 -7.19
N PHE A 558 -8.24 13.46 -5.93
CA PHE A 558 -9.54 12.98 -5.47
C PHE A 558 -10.64 13.93 -5.94
N ILE A 559 -11.68 13.38 -6.56
CA ILE A 559 -12.82 14.15 -7.07
C ILE A 559 -14.03 13.98 -6.17
N ASP A 560 -14.44 12.73 -5.92
CA ASP A 560 -15.60 12.42 -5.08
C ASP A 560 -15.57 10.97 -4.63
N GLY A 561 -16.26 10.63 -3.54
CA GLY A 561 -16.37 9.24 -3.12
C GLY A 561 -16.63 9.04 -1.63
N TYR A 562 -16.99 7.79 -1.32
CA TYR A 562 -17.11 7.29 0.05
C TYR A 562 -16.68 5.82 0.07
N PRO A 563 -15.81 5.40 1.01
CA PRO A 563 -15.25 4.05 1.05
C PRO A 563 -16.34 2.96 1.06
N GLY A 564 -16.24 2.00 0.15
CA GLY A 564 -17.20 0.92 -0.02
C GLY A 564 -18.49 1.28 -0.76
N LYS A 565 -18.67 2.56 -1.16
CA LYS A 565 -19.88 2.99 -1.90
C LYS A 565 -19.58 3.39 -3.34
N TYR A 566 -18.67 4.32 -3.53
CA TYR A 566 -18.20 4.76 -4.84
C TYR A 566 -16.91 5.55 -4.71
N VAL A 567 -16.18 5.69 -5.80
CA VAL A 567 -14.97 6.53 -5.87
C VAL A 567 -14.82 7.14 -7.25
N VAL A 568 -14.36 8.39 -7.30
CA VAL A 568 -13.97 9.09 -8.53
C VAL A 568 -12.62 9.73 -8.31
N LEU A 569 -11.65 9.35 -9.14
CA LEU A 569 -10.31 9.96 -9.20
C LEU A 569 -10.06 10.56 -10.56
N ALA A 570 -9.24 11.60 -10.60
CA ALA A 570 -8.62 12.11 -11.82
C ALA A 570 -7.11 11.87 -11.74
N ARG A 571 -6.54 11.28 -12.79
CA ARG A 571 -5.11 11.01 -12.90
C ARG A 571 -4.57 11.57 -14.20
N ARG A 572 -3.39 12.19 -14.15
CA ARG A 572 -2.71 12.72 -15.34
C ARG A 572 -1.50 11.87 -15.67
N HIS A 573 -1.36 11.54 -16.95
CA HIS A 573 -0.16 10.98 -17.55
C HIS A 573 0.26 11.87 -18.71
N ALA A 574 1.46 12.43 -18.64
CA ALA A 574 1.90 13.48 -19.55
C ALA A 574 0.87 14.63 -19.64
N ASP A 575 0.36 14.92 -20.82
CA ASP A 575 -0.65 15.97 -21.04
C ASP A 575 -2.10 15.49 -20.96
N GLN A 576 -2.32 14.18 -20.74
CA GLN A 576 -3.65 13.58 -20.78
C GLN A 576 -4.20 13.29 -19.41
N TRP A 577 -5.46 13.70 -19.17
CA TRP A 577 -6.21 13.40 -17.97
C TRP A 577 -7.15 12.20 -18.17
N TYR A 578 -7.15 11.30 -17.19
CA TYR A 578 -8.03 10.15 -17.07
C TYR A 578 -8.86 10.33 -15.80
N ILE A 579 -10.15 10.60 -15.95
CA ILE A 579 -11.09 10.67 -14.84
C ILE A 579 -11.87 9.35 -14.82
N ALA A 580 -11.75 8.60 -13.74
CA ALA A 580 -12.35 7.29 -13.59
C ALA A 580 -13.23 7.22 -12.35
N GLY A 581 -14.37 6.56 -12.46
CA GLY A 581 -15.24 6.30 -11.33
C GLY A 581 -15.90 4.94 -11.38
N ILE A 582 -16.14 4.37 -10.20
CA ILE A 582 -16.86 3.11 -10.00
C ILE A 582 -17.91 3.26 -8.91
N ASN A 583 -19.01 2.53 -9.05
CA ASN A 583 -20.15 2.52 -8.15
C ASN A 583 -20.37 1.10 -7.61
N ALA A 584 -20.28 0.92 -6.29
CA ALA A 584 -20.55 -0.35 -5.64
C ALA A 584 -22.03 -0.55 -5.26
N GLN A 585 -22.86 0.46 -5.46
CA GLN A 585 -24.27 0.39 -5.07
C GLN A 585 -25.07 -0.41 -6.11
N LYS A 586 -26.14 -1.04 -5.64
CA LYS A 586 -27.05 -1.84 -6.50
C LYS A 586 -28.05 -0.97 -7.28
N GLU A 587 -27.90 0.36 -7.21
CA GLU A 587 -28.71 1.36 -7.89
C GLU A 587 -27.81 2.28 -8.74
N PRO A 588 -28.31 2.84 -9.85
CA PRO A 588 -27.56 3.84 -10.60
C PRO A 588 -27.29 5.09 -9.77
N LEU A 589 -26.05 5.57 -9.83
CA LEU A 589 -25.59 6.76 -9.14
C LEU A 589 -25.40 7.92 -10.12
N LYS A 590 -26.08 9.04 -9.84
CA LYS A 590 -25.93 10.28 -10.61
C LYS A 590 -25.05 11.24 -9.84
N LEU A 591 -23.98 11.69 -10.47
CA LEU A 591 -23.00 12.62 -9.91
C LEU A 591 -22.93 13.91 -10.74
N LYS A 592 -22.71 15.00 -10.05
CA LYS A 592 -22.32 16.28 -10.62
C LYS A 592 -20.90 16.56 -10.15
N LEU A 593 -19.95 16.25 -11.01
CA LEU A 593 -18.53 16.30 -10.68
C LEU A 593 -17.96 17.70 -10.89
N ASN A 594 -17.10 18.13 -9.96
CA ASN A 594 -16.26 19.31 -10.13
C ASN A 594 -14.89 18.87 -10.66
N LEU A 595 -14.59 19.20 -11.91
CA LEU A 595 -13.38 18.81 -12.63
C LEU A 595 -12.55 20.04 -13.04
N PRO A 596 -11.72 20.58 -12.14
CA PRO A 596 -10.99 21.83 -12.40
C PRO A 596 -9.97 21.74 -13.52
N MET A 597 -9.67 20.53 -14.01
CA MET A 597 -8.85 20.30 -15.22
C MET A 597 -9.65 20.43 -16.52
N CYS A 598 -10.97 20.59 -16.46
CA CYS A 598 -11.86 20.67 -17.62
C CYS A 598 -12.41 22.08 -17.83
N THR A 599 -12.51 22.50 -19.09
CA THR A 599 -13.07 23.80 -19.47
C THR A 599 -14.20 23.67 -20.48
N LYS A 600 -15.08 24.67 -20.54
CA LYS A 600 -16.15 24.72 -21.55
C LYS A 600 -15.54 24.70 -22.95
N GLY A 601 -16.05 23.81 -23.80
CA GLY A 601 -15.56 23.61 -25.16
C GLY A 601 -14.54 22.49 -25.32
N ASP A 602 -14.01 21.94 -24.23
CA ASP A 602 -13.15 20.78 -24.31
C ASP A 602 -13.90 19.59 -24.93
N LYS A 603 -13.24 18.90 -25.82
CA LYS A 603 -13.66 17.62 -26.38
C LYS A 603 -13.03 16.52 -25.58
N VAL A 604 -13.86 15.62 -25.06
CA VAL A 604 -13.43 14.53 -24.20
C VAL A 604 -14.09 13.23 -24.63
N MET A 605 -13.37 12.12 -24.51
CA MET A 605 -13.93 10.80 -24.77
C MET A 605 -14.57 10.26 -23.48
N LEU A 606 -15.87 10.05 -23.49
CA LEU A 606 -16.62 9.48 -22.39
C LEU A 606 -16.90 8.00 -22.66
N TYR A 607 -16.44 7.12 -21.76
CA TYR A 607 -16.79 5.71 -21.71
C TYR A 607 -17.80 5.48 -20.60
N GLN A 608 -18.90 4.83 -20.87
CA GLN A 608 -19.93 4.52 -19.88
C GLN A 608 -20.76 3.31 -20.30
N ASP A 609 -21.50 2.76 -19.34
CA ASP A 609 -22.46 1.69 -19.60
C ASP A 609 -23.81 2.28 -20.02
N ASP A 610 -24.43 1.72 -21.05
CA ASP A 610 -25.82 2.04 -21.38
C ASP A 610 -26.80 1.41 -20.36
N LYS A 611 -28.09 1.65 -20.52
CA LYS A 611 -29.13 1.08 -19.62
C LYS A 611 -29.24 -0.45 -19.70
N LYS A 612 -28.62 -1.08 -20.69
CA LYS A 612 -28.54 -2.53 -20.85
C LYS A 612 -27.20 -3.09 -20.39
N LEU A 613 -26.38 -2.23 -19.77
CA LEU A 613 -25.03 -2.54 -19.28
C LEU A 613 -24.03 -2.88 -20.39
N ASN A 614 -24.25 -2.37 -21.61
CA ASN A 614 -23.27 -2.47 -22.68
C ASN A 614 -22.31 -1.29 -22.63
N PRO A 615 -21.00 -1.51 -22.76
CA PRO A 615 -20.02 -0.43 -22.81
C PRO A 615 -20.10 0.32 -24.14
N HIS A 616 -20.03 1.64 -24.08
CA HIS A 616 -19.89 2.48 -25.28
C HIS A 616 -18.97 3.68 -24.98
N ALA A 617 -18.43 4.25 -26.04
CA ALA A 617 -17.63 5.47 -25.97
C ALA A 617 -18.18 6.50 -26.95
N GLU A 618 -18.22 7.76 -26.51
CA GLU A 618 -18.63 8.89 -27.33
C GLU A 618 -17.77 10.13 -27.06
N GLU A 619 -17.42 10.87 -28.11
CA GLU A 619 -16.81 12.20 -27.94
C GLU A 619 -17.90 13.20 -27.55
N ILE A 620 -17.74 13.81 -26.41
CA ILE A 620 -18.64 14.88 -25.94
C ILE A 620 -17.90 16.21 -25.85
N THR A 621 -18.63 17.31 -26.09
CA THR A 621 -18.12 18.66 -25.85
C THR A 621 -18.66 19.19 -24.53
N LEU A 622 -17.77 19.62 -23.64
CA LEU A 622 -18.16 20.10 -22.32
C LEU A 622 -18.91 21.44 -22.43
N LYS A 623 -20.06 21.52 -21.75
CA LYS A 623 -20.97 22.68 -21.81
C LYS A 623 -20.68 23.74 -20.77
N LYS A 624 -19.95 23.40 -19.72
CA LYS A 624 -19.59 24.28 -18.58
C LYS A 624 -18.13 24.14 -18.24
N ASN A 625 -17.58 25.12 -17.56
CA ASN A 625 -16.30 25.01 -16.89
C ASN A 625 -16.46 24.15 -15.64
N ASP A 626 -15.45 23.35 -15.34
CA ASP A 626 -15.30 22.61 -14.08
C ASP A 626 -16.48 21.69 -13.70
N GLU A 627 -17.50 21.50 -14.56
CA GLU A 627 -18.70 20.74 -14.20
C GLU A 627 -19.09 19.73 -15.28
N VAL A 628 -19.19 18.46 -14.87
CA VAL A 628 -19.69 17.36 -15.71
C VAL A 628 -20.71 16.54 -14.94
N SER A 629 -21.83 16.20 -15.56
CA SER A 629 -22.83 15.29 -14.99
C SER A 629 -22.65 13.90 -15.55
N ILE A 630 -22.48 12.90 -14.69
CA ILE A 630 -22.24 11.50 -15.02
C ILE A 630 -23.31 10.63 -14.35
N THR A 631 -23.69 9.54 -15.02
CA THR A 631 -24.49 8.48 -14.42
C THR A 631 -23.70 7.17 -14.51
N MET A 632 -23.34 6.59 -13.36
CA MET A 632 -22.83 5.22 -13.28
C MET A 632 -23.99 4.26 -13.04
N GLN A 633 -24.06 3.16 -13.77
CA GLN A 633 -25.04 2.11 -13.53
C GLN A 633 -24.77 1.41 -12.18
N ALA A 634 -25.69 0.56 -11.73
CA ALA A 634 -25.45 -0.32 -10.57
C ALA A 634 -24.22 -1.20 -10.85
N GLU A 635 -23.27 -1.27 -9.92
CA GLU A 635 -22.00 -2.00 -10.07
C GLU A 635 -21.26 -1.66 -11.38
N GLY A 636 -21.46 -0.43 -11.85
CA GLY A 636 -20.92 0.10 -13.10
C GLY A 636 -19.86 1.16 -12.88
N GLY A 637 -19.32 1.65 -14.00
CA GLY A 637 -18.28 2.68 -13.97
C GLY A 637 -18.43 3.73 -15.05
N PHE A 638 -17.49 4.67 -15.06
CA PHE A 638 -17.25 5.57 -16.20
C PHE A 638 -15.77 5.91 -16.31
N LEU A 639 -15.39 6.31 -17.50
CA LEU A 639 -14.10 6.94 -17.78
C LEU A 639 -14.31 8.18 -18.63
N LEU A 640 -13.54 9.22 -18.37
CA LEU A 640 -13.48 10.40 -19.19
C LEU A 640 -12.02 10.69 -19.47
N VAL A 641 -11.65 10.71 -20.76
CA VAL A 641 -10.28 10.94 -21.20
C VAL A 641 -10.22 12.29 -21.93
N LYS A 642 -9.36 13.17 -21.43
CA LYS A 642 -9.17 14.54 -21.95
C LYS A 642 -7.75 14.75 -22.44
#